data_400e4d7ee8b57cef1168829092a94c02
#
_entry.id   400e4d7ee8b57cef1168829092a94c02
#
_cell.length_a   1.000
_cell.length_b   1.000
_cell.length_c   1.000
_cell.angle_alpha   90.00
_cell.angle_beta   90.00
_cell.angle_gamma   90.00
#
_symmetry.space_group_name_H-M   'P 1'
#
loop_
_entity.id
_entity.type
_entity.pdbx_description
1 polymer ?
#
loop_
_entity_poly.entity_id
_entity_poly.type
_entity_poly.pdbx_seq_one_letter_code
_entity_poly.pdbx_strand_id
1 'polypeptide(L)'
;MARKKGIAQDSLYSGARWQRQYPDAYSRTTKTWQTRTGRRNYEFSTFSNLLGLNTAFDDIHKSDGDSPYLRNVRYMGEKQDIQRAQVTSRNGAELLGIKSYDTIPAPEAEYFVEMWEGRALEFDLPKRETLLIGGALEIRNLEGAKGRLRIFLKEPGQRAICDANIPLEEVNNTKYNKRVFRFINPISLKNGATLRLEIEGDVAPDDCGETPTGRTIRLRTTGQGTHRQADFSRPNVNECMREVAYDWTEEPGLICMEQHTCDEVPMLRGTQVCTDEGKFLVFPIKSANEITLWRFNVEEKTYTQIDTTDAPVDPRSTAVRWAQGLGKLYFVDGYSPLQRVDIASWKSELAIAKQEDIDIEGVTPEDMQAQPGASLIIRIRQRIFLAGFADDPNFVQYSILNSLTGDADNPSENAGVQYDQFSDISWFYSPDKSPKDSTCGPITALEQFDDNLIIFRKDGSSVYSVGSEFSAPSQADTFAYNIGVDRQEDVCNMNGNLYLYNKSEGFRRFSGAEATFQSAKIDNELRKIPTDSPRFMIGHANKVRMYCDLKNRGYADHAFLFMTILAQSSPWYCDDNVPVCWAVGDQTSDTIYAMHANYPAIYIVDSPEKYSDFDSSIDMEYHTPYKSPGSMNGWTMLRRTILRIVASGTNAWFIGLDFDHRDKPAVWRKYVQYQEDEGVPSEAIFDANEEVGTKVINLMLRAKVRDYQVRIKVSTYDDPAMLMYISSEVGSVRAL
;
A
#
# COMPACT_ATOMS: atom_id res chain seq x y z
N MET A 1 -51.64 -9.58 -29.45
CA MET A 1 -50.45 -9.44 -28.60
C MET A 1 -50.16 -10.76 -27.92
N ALA A 2 -49.25 -11.52 -28.45
CA ALA A 2 -48.87 -12.82 -27.88
C ALA A 2 -48.13 -12.59 -26.56
N ARG A 3 -48.70 -13.04 -25.47
CA ARG A 3 -48.09 -13.03 -24.16
C ARG A 3 -46.80 -13.86 -24.21
N LYS A 4 -45.67 -13.25 -24.09
CA LYS A 4 -44.39 -13.90 -23.75
C LYS A 4 -44.49 -14.53 -22.36
N LYS A 5 -45.33 -15.52 -22.18
CA LYS A 5 -45.71 -16.06 -20.88
C LYS A 5 -44.74 -17.09 -20.32
N GLY A 6 -43.83 -17.63 -21.13
CA GLY A 6 -43.14 -18.85 -20.70
C GLY A 6 -41.76 -18.64 -20.10
N ILE A 7 -40.98 -17.72 -20.63
CA ILE A 7 -39.53 -17.69 -20.33
C ILE A 7 -39.22 -17.04 -19.00
N ALA A 8 -39.95 -15.99 -18.62
CA ALA A 8 -39.70 -15.28 -17.36
C ALA A 8 -40.18 -16.05 -16.12
N GLN A 9 -41.31 -16.80 -16.24
CA GLN A 9 -41.83 -17.58 -15.11
C GLN A 9 -40.99 -18.81 -14.78
N ASP A 10 -40.47 -19.46 -15.80
CA ASP A 10 -39.64 -20.66 -15.60
C ASP A 10 -38.27 -20.33 -14.99
N SER A 11 -37.75 -19.13 -15.26
CA SER A 11 -36.47 -18.70 -14.69
C SER A 11 -36.57 -18.31 -13.22
N LEU A 12 -37.75 -17.94 -12.74
CA LEU A 12 -37.97 -17.57 -11.34
C LEU A 12 -37.91 -18.74 -10.36
N TYR A 13 -38.21 -19.93 -10.83
CA TYR A 13 -38.43 -21.09 -9.97
C TYR A 13 -37.39 -22.19 -10.17
N SER A 14 -36.54 -22.10 -11.16
CA SER A 14 -35.47 -23.06 -11.36
C SER A 14 -34.12 -22.37 -11.10
N GLY A 15 -33.49 -22.71 -10.01
CA GLY A 15 -32.14 -22.19 -9.67
C GLY A 15 -31.13 -22.45 -10.78
N ALA A 16 -31.27 -23.61 -11.49
CA ALA A 16 -30.41 -23.94 -12.62
C ALA A 16 -30.60 -23.01 -13.85
N ARG A 17 -31.82 -22.50 -14.08
CA ARG A 17 -32.03 -21.52 -15.16
C ARG A 17 -31.53 -20.15 -14.80
N TRP A 18 -31.60 -19.81 -13.53
CA TRP A 18 -31.05 -18.55 -13.04
C TRP A 18 -29.52 -18.53 -13.14
N GLN A 19 -28.88 -19.62 -12.75
CA GLN A 19 -27.42 -19.78 -12.90
C GLN A 19 -26.96 -19.75 -14.36
N ARG A 20 -27.72 -20.36 -15.30
CA ARG A 20 -27.39 -20.32 -16.74
C ARG A 20 -27.53 -18.93 -17.39
N GLN A 21 -28.38 -18.09 -16.82
CA GLN A 21 -28.54 -16.70 -17.29
C GLN A 21 -27.56 -15.73 -16.61
N TYR A 22 -26.82 -16.21 -15.65
CA TYR A 22 -25.96 -15.41 -14.83
C TYR A 22 -24.78 -14.78 -15.58
N PRO A 23 -24.12 -15.46 -16.55
CA PRO A 23 -23.13 -14.82 -17.40
C PRO A 23 -23.65 -13.56 -18.10
N ASP A 24 -24.94 -13.56 -18.45
CA ASP A 24 -25.58 -12.39 -19.06
C ASP A 24 -25.96 -11.31 -18.01
N ALA A 25 -25.94 -11.65 -16.73
CA ALA A 25 -26.25 -10.71 -15.66
C ALA A 25 -25.13 -9.71 -15.38
N TYR A 26 -23.96 -9.93 -15.93
CA TYR A 26 -22.89 -8.92 -15.99
C TYR A 26 -23.23 -7.77 -16.94
N SER A 27 -24.16 -7.97 -17.83
CA SER A 27 -24.77 -6.86 -18.56
C SER A 27 -25.65 -6.06 -17.60
N ARG A 28 -25.60 -4.76 -17.65
CA ARG A 28 -26.39 -3.80 -16.85
C ARG A 28 -27.91 -3.96 -16.97
N THR A 29 -28.41 -5.13 -17.38
CA THR A 29 -29.82 -5.36 -17.63
C THR A 29 -30.54 -5.75 -16.35
N THR A 30 -31.49 -4.95 -15.98
CA THR A 30 -32.51 -5.27 -14.97
C THR A 30 -33.47 -6.31 -15.56
N LYS A 31 -33.66 -7.44 -14.87
CA LYS A 31 -34.64 -8.47 -15.29
C LYS A 31 -35.85 -8.44 -14.37
N THR A 32 -37.00 -8.31 -14.95
CA THR A 32 -38.27 -8.25 -14.21
C THR A 32 -38.94 -9.62 -14.17
N TRP A 33 -39.33 -10.09 -13.00
CA TRP A 33 -40.10 -11.31 -12.82
C TRP A 33 -41.46 -11.03 -12.19
N GLN A 34 -42.41 -11.81 -12.63
CA GLN A 34 -43.73 -11.85 -12.01
C GLN A 34 -43.79 -13.03 -11.05
N THR A 35 -44.16 -12.78 -9.81
CA THR A 35 -44.44 -13.85 -8.85
C THR A 35 -45.71 -14.62 -9.23
N ARG A 36 -45.80 -15.91 -8.83
CA ARG A 36 -46.98 -16.76 -9.07
C ARG A 36 -48.31 -16.13 -8.65
N THR A 37 -48.28 -15.21 -7.70
CA THR A 37 -49.47 -14.51 -7.22
C THR A 37 -49.88 -13.35 -8.13
N GLY A 38 -49.10 -13.00 -9.14
CA GLY A 38 -49.40 -11.93 -10.10
C GLY A 38 -49.49 -10.53 -9.49
N ARG A 39 -49.24 -10.39 -8.20
CA ARG A 39 -49.48 -9.15 -7.45
C ARG A 39 -48.31 -8.21 -7.33
N ARG A 40 -47.07 -8.69 -7.59
CA ARG A 40 -45.86 -7.86 -7.48
C ARG A 40 -44.83 -8.27 -8.54
N ASN A 41 -44.28 -7.30 -9.21
CA ASN A 41 -43.14 -7.49 -10.10
C ASN A 41 -41.88 -7.22 -9.27
N TYR A 42 -40.92 -8.12 -9.33
CA TYR A 42 -39.60 -7.96 -8.73
C TYR A 42 -38.56 -7.93 -9.84
N GLU A 43 -37.59 -7.10 -9.67
CA GLU A 43 -36.46 -6.94 -10.57
C GLU A 43 -35.21 -7.31 -9.83
N PHE A 44 -34.29 -8.04 -10.48
CA PHE A 44 -32.96 -8.24 -9.96
C PHE A 44 -32.04 -7.17 -10.52
N SER A 45 -31.46 -6.42 -9.61
CA SER A 45 -30.47 -5.41 -9.89
C SER A 45 -29.10 -5.94 -9.48
N THR A 46 -28.23 -6.19 -10.46
CA THR A 46 -26.85 -6.61 -10.22
C THR A 46 -25.93 -5.40 -10.28
N PHE A 47 -24.94 -5.39 -9.43
CA PHE A 47 -23.84 -4.43 -9.54
C PHE A 47 -22.87 -4.93 -10.60
N SER A 48 -22.45 -4.04 -11.49
CA SER A 48 -21.47 -4.35 -12.53
C SER A 48 -20.06 -4.47 -11.94
N ASN A 49 -19.12 -4.83 -12.80
CA ASN A 49 -17.71 -4.98 -12.45
C ASN A 49 -17.16 -3.75 -11.79
N LEU A 50 -16.28 -3.94 -10.81
CA LEU A 50 -15.57 -2.85 -10.18
C LEU A 50 -14.67 -2.15 -11.20
N LEU A 51 -14.88 -0.85 -11.39
CA LEU A 51 -14.05 0.01 -12.24
C LEU A 51 -13.02 0.83 -11.46
N GLY A 52 -13.07 0.75 -10.13
CA GLY A 52 -12.15 1.44 -9.23
C GLY A 52 -12.79 2.52 -8.37
N LEU A 53 -11.95 3.24 -7.65
CA LEU A 53 -12.34 4.32 -6.75
C LEU A 53 -12.78 5.54 -7.55
N ASN A 54 -13.95 6.08 -7.20
CA ASN A 54 -14.47 7.32 -7.73
C ASN A 54 -15.10 8.15 -6.60
N THR A 55 -14.42 9.19 -6.17
CA THR A 55 -14.86 10.10 -5.11
C THR A 55 -15.44 11.42 -5.65
N ALA A 56 -15.65 11.53 -6.97
CA ALA A 56 -16.27 12.70 -7.57
C ALA A 56 -17.65 12.98 -6.94
N PHE A 57 -18.02 14.25 -6.84
CA PHE A 57 -19.15 14.72 -6.03
C PHE A 57 -20.53 14.15 -6.37
N ASP A 58 -20.70 13.59 -7.53
CA ASP A 58 -22.01 13.19 -8.02
C ASP A 58 -22.23 11.69 -7.93
N ASP A 59 -22.72 11.24 -6.76
CA ASP A 59 -23.03 9.81 -6.52
C ASP A 59 -24.16 9.29 -7.42
N ILE A 60 -25.00 10.18 -7.94
CA ILE A 60 -26.16 9.83 -8.79
C ILE A 60 -25.70 9.49 -10.22
N HIS A 61 -24.61 10.09 -10.70
CA HIS A 61 -24.09 9.90 -12.06
C HIS A 61 -22.90 8.92 -12.13
N LYS A 62 -22.49 8.33 -11.01
CA LYS A 62 -21.44 7.30 -11.02
C LYS A 62 -21.88 6.08 -11.80
N SER A 63 -20.96 5.52 -12.57
CA SER A 63 -21.23 4.24 -13.22
C SER A 63 -21.42 3.13 -12.18
N ASP A 64 -22.21 2.11 -12.50
CA ASP A 64 -22.48 0.99 -11.60
C ASP A 64 -21.21 0.25 -11.10
N GLY A 65 -20.07 0.42 -11.76
CA GLY A 65 -18.78 -0.17 -11.38
C GLY A 65 -17.88 0.74 -10.56
N ASP A 66 -18.19 2.03 -10.44
CA ASP A 66 -17.38 2.96 -9.66
C ASP A 66 -17.70 2.85 -8.17
N SER A 67 -16.70 2.69 -7.34
CA SER A 67 -16.85 2.64 -5.88
C SER A 67 -16.62 4.04 -5.28
N PRO A 68 -17.55 4.55 -4.45
CA PRO A 68 -17.33 5.81 -3.74
C PRO A 68 -16.31 5.68 -2.61
N TYR A 69 -16.08 4.46 -2.13
CA TYR A 69 -15.12 4.17 -1.08
C TYR A 69 -14.48 2.80 -1.28
N LEU A 70 -13.16 2.78 -1.40
CA LEU A 70 -12.39 1.59 -1.69
C LEU A 70 -11.07 1.64 -0.92
N ARG A 71 -10.83 0.64 -0.08
CA ARG A 71 -9.56 0.48 0.65
C ARG A 71 -9.07 -0.94 0.60
N ASN A 72 -7.78 -1.12 0.33
CA ASN A 72 -7.11 -2.42 0.32
C ASN A 72 -7.79 -3.45 -0.60
N VAL A 73 -8.34 -3.00 -1.71
CA VAL A 73 -9.10 -3.81 -2.67
C VAL A 73 -8.35 -3.90 -3.98
N ARG A 74 -8.44 -5.06 -4.62
CA ARG A 74 -7.93 -5.31 -5.97
C ARG A 74 -9.03 -5.91 -6.85
N TYR A 75 -8.86 -5.73 -8.13
CA TYR A 75 -9.65 -6.38 -9.16
C TYR A 75 -8.88 -7.56 -9.73
N MET A 76 -9.45 -8.75 -9.72
CA MET A 76 -8.76 -9.96 -10.18
C MET A 76 -8.74 -10.15 -11.71
N GLY A 77 -9.40 -9.29 -12.45
CA GLY A 77 -9.53 -9.39 -13.92
C GLY A 77 -8.29 -8.94 -14.72
N GLU A 78 -7.11 -8.87 -14.12
CA GLU A 78 -5.89 -8.42 -14.82
C GLU A 78 -5.44 -9.34 -15.96
N LYS A 79 -5.93 -10.58 -16.00
CA LYS A 79 -5.60 -11.56 -17.05
C LYS A 79 -6.83 -11.98 -17.83
N GLN A 80 -7.21 -11.19 -18.82
CA GLN A 80 -8.01 -11.58 -19.99
C GLN A 80 -9.54 -11.77 -19.86
N ASP A 81 -10.16 -11.82 -18.70
CA ASP A 81 -11.61 -12.03 -18.61
C ASP A 81 -12.30 -10.89 -17.87
N ILE A 82 -12.47 -9.75 -18.56
CA ILE A 82 -13.19 -8.56 -18.08
C ILE A 82 -14.62 -8.88 -17.62
N GLN A 83 -15.11 -10.08 -17.90
CA GLN A 83 -16.48 -10.50 -17.62
C GLN A 83 -16.71 -11.14 -16.24
N ARG A 84 -15.64 -11.49 -15.50
CA ARG A 84 -15.76 -12.04 -14.15
C ARG A 84 -15.30 -11.04 -13.11
N ALA A 85 -16.20 -10.17 -12.70
CA ALA A 85 -15.95 -9.20 -11.64
C ALA A 85 -15.68 -9.91 -10.31
N GLN A 86 -14.43 -10.17 -10.04
CA GLN A 86 -13.99 -10.59 -8.73
C GLN A 86 -13.29 -9.43 -8.05
N VAL A 87 -13.75 -9.08 -6.86
CA VAL A 87 -13.11 -8.10 -5.98
C VAL A 87 -12.40 -8.90 -4.91
N THR A 88 -11.11 -8.66 -4.74
CA THR A 88 -10.31 -9.32 -3.70
C THR A 88 -9.62 -8.29 -2.82
N SER A 89 -9.25 -8.69 -1.60
CA SER A 89 -8.29 -7.95 -0.80
C SER A 89 -6.95 -7.83 -1.52
N ARG A 90 -6.19 -6.78 -1.23
CA ARG A 90 -4.79 -6.72 -1.68
C ARG A 90 -3.96 -7.80 -1.00
N ASN A 91 -2.83 -8.12 -1.58
CA ASN A 91 -1.81 -8.91 -0.90
C ASN A 91 -1.15 -8.11 0.23
N GLY A 92 -0.56 -8.82 1.15
CA GLY A 92 0.07 -8.26 2.32
C GLY A 92 1.51 -7.83 2.11
N ALA A 93 2.07 -7.25 3.16
CA ALA A 93 3.48 -6.89 3.23
C ALA A 93 4.29 -8.00 3.91
N GLU A 94 5.34 -8.48 3.25
CA GLU A 94 6.24 -9.49 3.77
C GLU A 94 7.52 -8.87 4.30
N LEU A 95 7.76 -8.98 5.61
CA LEU A 95 8.98 -8.52 6.24
C LEU A 95 10.18 -9.35 5.80
N LEU A 96 11.15 -8.73 5.14
CA LEU A 96 12.40 -9.39 4.75
C LEU A 96 13.45 -9.35 5.87
N GLY A 97 13.58 -8.24 6.56
CA GLY A 97 14.53 -8.10 7.64
C GLY A 97 14.42 -6.78 8.41
N ILE A 98 14.90 -6.81 9.63
CA ILE A 98 15.09 -5.65 10.49
C ILE A 98 16.59 -5.56 10.81
N LYS A 99 17.19 -4.38 10.66
CA LYS A 99 18.62 -4.19 10.87
C LYS A 99 19.05 -4.57 12.30
N SER A 100 18.33 -4.08 13.28
CA SER A 100 18.58 -4.36 14.70
C SER A 100 17.38 -4.01 15.56
N TYR A 101 17.17 -4.74 16.61
CA TYR A 101 16.17 -4.43 17.64
C TYR A 101 16.63 -5.01 18.97
N ASP A 102 16.19 -4.40 20.06
CA ASP A 102 16.45 -4.86 21.41
C ASP A 102 15.34 -5.80 21.87
N THR A 103 15.70 -6.80 22.59
CA THR A 103 14.77 -7.74 23.20
C THR A 103 14.73 -7.53 24.71
N ILE A 104 13.57 -7.12 25.20
CA ILE A 104 13.31 -7.03 26.64
C ILE A 104 12.65 -8.34 27.04
N PRO A 105 13.30 -9.15 27.87
CA PRO A 105 12.81 -10.47 28.23
C PRO A 105 11.47 -10.37 28.96
N ALA A 106 10.61 -11.37 28.74
CA ALA A 106 9.41 -11.56 29.53
C ALA A 106 9.77 -11.82 31.00
N PRO A 107 8.97 -11.33 31.94
CA PRO A 107 9.13 -11.67 33.34
C PRO A 107 8.89 -13.18 33.57
N GLU A 108 9.46 -13.74 34.65
CA GLU A 108 9.27 -15.15 34.99
C GLU A 108 7.77 -15.47 35.22
N ALA A 109 7.36 -16.56 34.59
CA ALA A 109 5.96 -16.99 34.62
C ALA A 109 5.74 -17.96 35.77
N GLU A 110 4.78 -17.63 36.64
CA GLU A 110 4.37 -18.48 37.77
C GLU A 110 2.99 -19.11 37.57
N TYR A 111 2.12 -18.39 36.87
CA TYR A 111 0.70 -18.74 36.70
C TYR A 111 0.29 -18.69 35.23
N PHE A 112 -0.99 -18.83 34.96
CA PHE A 112 -1.58 -18.65 33.65
C PHE A 112 -2.98 -18.04 33.75
N VAL A 113 -3.42 -17.40 32.68
CA VAL A 113 -4.79 -16.93 32.47
C VAL A 113 -5.38 -17.66 31.28
N GLU A 114 -6.66 -18.01 31.34
CA GLU A 114 -7.39 -18.64 30.24
C GLU A 114 -8.11 -17.60 29.41
N MET A 115 -8.09 -17.79 28.09
CA MET A 115 -8.78 -16.95 27.13
C MET A 115 -9.68 -17.77 26.23
N TRP A 116 -10.81 -17.17 25.87
CA TRP A 116 -11.79 -17.68 24.92
C TRP A 116 -12.43 -16.54 24.12
N GLU A 117 -13.19 -16.85 23.08
CA GLU A 117 -13.94 -15.84 22.35
C GLU A 117 -15.01 -15.20 23.26
N GLY A 118 -14.92 -13.90 23.47
CA GLY A 118 -15.76 -13.16 24.42
C GLY A 118 -15.02 -12.75 25.69
N ARG A 119 -13.72 -13.04 25.80
CA ARG A 119 -12.85 -12.49 26.85
C ARG A 119 -11.78 -11.61 26.23
N ALA A 120 -11.63 -10.41 26.78
CA ALA A 120 -10.54 -9.51 26.48
C ALA A 120 -9.60 -9.37 27.69
N LEU A 121 -8.31 -9.34 27.43
CA LEU A 121 -7.28 -8.99 28.42
C LEU A 121 -6.60 -7.68 28.02
N GLU A 122 -6.31 -6.82 28.97
CA GLU A 122 -5.62 -5.57 28.71
C GLU A 122 -4.52 -5.33 29.76
N PHE A 123 -3.33 -4.91 29.32
CA PHE A 123 -2.22 -4.60 30.20
C PHE A 123 -1.38 -3.44 29.64
N ASP A 124 -0.78 -2.69 30.55
CA ASP A 124 -0.03 -1.49 30.20
C ASP A 124 1.47 -1.79 30.12
N LEU A 125 2.12 -1.20 29.13
CA LEU A 125 3.56 -1.24 28.96
C LEU A 125 4.19 0.02 29.55
N PRO A 126 5.37 -0.09 30.18
CA PRO A 126 6.06 1.03 30.78
C PRO A 126 6.54 2.04 29.72
N LYS A 127 6.66 3.30 30.14
CA LYS A 127 7.23 4.38 29.31
C LYS A 127 8.69 4.11 29.00
N ARG A 128 9.08 4.32 27.73
CA ARG A 128 10.45 4.17 27.23
C ARG A 128 10.67 5.07 26.01
N GLU A 129 11.92 5.47 25.77
CA GLU A 129 12.28 6.29 24.58
C GLU A 129 12.46 5.46 23.29
N THR A 130 11.76 4.36 23.15
CA THR A 130 11.88 3.44 22.02
C THR A 130 10.53 3.16 21.35
N LEU A 131 10.56 2.60 20.13
CA LEU A 131 9.39 2.09 19.42
C LEU A 131 9.16 0.63 19.81
N LEU A 132 7.92 0.25 20.06
CA LEU A 132 7.49 -1.14 20.14
C LEU A 132 7.15 -1.64 18.72
N ILE A 133 7.97 -2.56 18.21
CA ILE A 133 7.80 -3.14 16.87
C ILE A 133 7.15 -4.52 16.87
N GLY A 134 6.97 -5.11 18.05
CA GLY A 134 6.38 -6.43 18.22
C GLY A 134 6.75 -7.05 19.56
N GLY A 135 6.60 -8.35 19.64
CA GLY A 135 6.94 -9.08 20.86
C GLY A 135 6.80 -10.58 20.70
N ALA A 136 6.86 -11.29 21.81
CA ALA A 136 6.56 -12.72 21.86
C ALA A 136 5.74 -13.07 23.11
N LEU A 137 4.78 -13.95 22.95
CA LEU A 137 3.95 -14.51 24.01
C LEU A 137 4.17 -16.00 24.13
N GLU A 138 4.13 -16.52 25.35
CA GLU A 138 4.10 -17.95 25.61
C GLU A 138 2.65 -18.43 25.70
N ILE A 139 2.24 -19.18 24.67
CA ILE A 139 0.85 -19.60 24.47
C ILE A 139 0.77 -21.13 24.45
N ARG A 140 -0.29 -21.66 24.99
CA ARG A 140 -0.68 -23.06 24.85
C ARG A 140 -2.14 -23.15 24.41
N ASN A 141 -2.38 -23.86 23.30
CA ASN A 141 -3.72 -24.17 22.80
C ASN A 141 -4.14 -25.54 23.35
N LEU A 142 -5.10 -25.59 24.28
CA LEU A 142 -5.41 -26.81 25.03
C LEU A 142 -6.08 -27.90 24.20
N GLU A 143 -6.94 -27.56 23.25
CA GLU A 143 -7.77 -28.55 22.56
C GLU A 143 -7.88 -28.33 21.04
N GLY A 144 -6.84 -27.76 20.43
CA GLY A 144 -6.82 -27.53 18.99
C GLY A 144 -7.85 -26.49 18.54
N ALA A 145 -8.05 -25.46 19.37
CA ALA A 145 -8.85 -24.30 18.99
C ALA A 145 -8.37 -23.69 17.68
N LYS A 146 -9.30 -23.33 16.82
CA LYS A 146 -9.04 -22.71 15.52
C LYS A 146 -9.34 -21.22 15.60
N GLY A 147 -8.62 -20.45 14.76
CA GLY A 147 -8.77 -19.02 14.70
C GLY A 147 -7.48 -18.29 15.03
N ARG A 148 -7.56 -17.10 15.60
CA ARG A 148 -6.39 -16.26 15.88
C ARG A 148 -6.50 -15.53 17.21
N LEU A 149 -5.36 -15.35 17.87
CA LEU A 149 -5.21 -14.38 18.96
C LEU A 149 -4.86 -13.03 18.34
N ARG A 150 -5.72 -12.05 18.52
CA ARG A 150 -5.51 -10.66 18.08
C ARG A 150 -4.90 -9.84 19.20
N ILE A 151 -3.86 -9.11 18.89
CA ILE A 151 -3.11 -8.27 19.80
C ILE A 151 -3.26 -6.83 19.31
N PHE A 152 -4.10 -6.05 19.97
CA PHE A 152 -4.32 -4.65 19.62
C PHE A 152 -3.37 -3.75 20.37
N LEU A 153 -2.74 -2.85 19.65
CA LEU A 153 -1.82 -1.85 20.20
C LEU A 153 -2.54 -0.50 20.29
N LYS A 154 -2.50 0.11 21.46
CA LYS A 154 -3.17 1.37 21.76
C LYS A 154 -2.22 2.36 22.43
N GLU A 155 -2.36 3.64 22.11
CA GLU A 155 -1.88 4.70 22.97
C GLU A 155 -2.86 4.94 24.13
N PRO A 156 -2.38 5.39 25.31
CA PRO A 156 -3.25 5.66 26.44
C PRO A 156 -4.39 6.62 26.07
N GLY A 157 -5.63 6.18 26.27
CA GLY A 157 -6.82 6.98 25.97
C GLY A 157 -7.23 7.08 24.51
N GLN A 158 -6.55 6.38 23.60
CA GLN A 158 -6.87 6.36 22.19
C GLN A 158 -7.47 5.02 21.71
N ARG A 159 -7.99 5.02 20.49
CA ARG A 159 -8.42 3.79 19.80
C ARG A 159 -7.19 2.95 19.41
N ALA A 160 -7.43 1.66 19.16
CA ALA A 160 -6.38 0.78 18.65
C ALA A 160 -5.80 1.35 17.33
N ILE A 161 -4.46 1.43 17.27
CA ILE A 161 -3.75 1.97 16.12
C ILE A 161 -3.48 0.86 15.13
N CYS A 162 -3.12 -0.31 15.62
CA CYS A 162 -2.70 -1.47 14.84
C CYS A 162 -3.06 -2.74 15.60
N ASP A 163 -3.16 -3.85 14.89
CA ASP A 163 -3.21 -5.18 15.48
C ASP A 163 -2.04 -6.04 14.99
N ALA A 164 -1.80 -7.13 15.70
CA ALA A 164 -1.01 -8.26 15.25
C ALA A 164 -1.77 -9.54 15.58
N ASN A 165 -1.52 -10.61 14.83
CA ASN A 165 -2.26 -11.85 14.95
C ASN A 165 -1.30 -13.02 15.16
N ILE A 166 -1.73 -13.98 15.96
CA ILE A 166 -1.06 -15.27 16.13
C ILE A 166 -2.07 -16.34 15.77
N PRO A 167 -1.85 -17.14 14.70
CA PRO A 167 -2.69 -18.26 14.33
C PRO A 167 -2.73 -19.31 15.42
N LEU A 168 -3.91 -19.77 15.80
CA LEU A 168 -4.07 -20.75 16.88
C LEU A 168 -3.74 -22.17 16.43
N GLU A 169 -3.88 -22.48 15.17
CA GLU A 169 -3.53 -23.77 14.57
C GLU A 169 -2.02 -24.06 14.67
N GLU A 170 -1.22 -23.01 14.71
CA GLU A 170 0.23 -23.13 14.89
C GLU A 170 0.66 -23.32 16.34
N VAL A 171 -0.24 -23.16 17.31
CA VAL A 171 0.06 -23.27 18.74
C VAL A 171 -0.10 -24.71 19.22
N ASN A 172 0.94 -25.25 19.81
CA ASN A 172 0.96 -26.62 20.31
C ASN A 172 -0.01 -26.82 21.50
N ASN A 173 -0.64 -27.99 21.57
CA ASN A 173 -1.59 -28.32 22.63
C ASN A 173 -0.94 -28.92 23.90
N THR A 174 0.29 -29.41 23.81
CA THR A 174 0.95 -30.10 24.93
C THR A 174 1.90 -29.21 25.73
N LYS A 175 2.50 -28.20 25.10
CA LYS A 175 3.51 -27.33 25.72
C LYS A 175 3.21 -25.86 25.43
N TYR A 176 3.68 -24.97 26.29
CA TYR A 176 3.75 -23.57 25.98
C TYR A 176 4.76 -23.34 24.87
N ASN A 177 4.36 -22.56 23.86
CA ASN A 177 5.20 -22.17 22.76
C ASN A 177 5.36 -20.66 22.76
N LYS A 178 6.58 -20.23 22.57
CA LYS A 178 6.88 -18.84 22.32
C LYS A 178 6.49 -18.50 20.88
N ARG A 179 5.53 -17.61 20.71
CA ARG A 179 5.05 -17.10 19.42
C ARG A 179 5.41 -15.64 19.29
N VAL A 180 6.14 -15.34 18.22
CA VAL A 180 6.58 -13.98 17.88
C VAL A 180 5.51 -13.33 17.00
N PHE A 181 5.30 -12.05 17.21
CA PHE A 181 4.41 -11.23 16.38
C PHE A 181 5.06 -9.87 16.09
N ARG A 182 4.68 -9.24 14.96
CA ARG A 182 5.19 -7.96 14.49
C ARG A 182 4.06 -7.02 14.13
N PHE A 183 4.20 -5.76 14.52
CA PHE A 183 3.30 -4.70 14.09
C PHE A 183 3.84 -4.02 12.85
N ILE A 184 3.00 -3.81 11.84
CA ILE A 184 3.40 -2.99 10.69
C ILE A 184 3.47 -1.51 11.07
N ASN A 185 2.63 -1.05 12.00
CA ASN A 185 2.68 0.31 12.54
C ASN A 185 3.17 0.24 14.00
N PRO A 186 4.46 0.44 14.25
CA PRO A 186 4.99 0.49 15.60
C PRO A 186 4.50 1.72 16.35
N ILE A 187 4.52 1.65 17.65
CA ILE A 187 4.13 2.77 18.53
C ILE A 187 5.32 3.24 19.37
N SER A 188 5.42 4.55 19.58
CA SER A 188 6.36 5.12 20.51
C SER A 188 5.92 4.86 21.96
N LEU A 189 6.80 4.28 22.75
CA LEU A 189 6.55 4.02 24.17
C LEU A 189 6.79 5.25 25.08
N LYS A 190 7.10 6.43 24.53
CA LYS A 190 7.32 7.67 25.32
C LYS A 190 6.18 7.97 26.29
N ASN A 191 4.96 7.73 25.88
CA ASN A 191 3.77 7.90 26.71
C ASN A 191 3.30 6.62 27.39
N GLY A 192 4.00 5.49 27.18
CA GLY A 192 3.52 4.15 27.46
C GLY A 192 2.59 3.65 26.35
N ALA A 193 2.20 2.40 26.42
CA ALA A 193 1.25 1.79 25.52
C ALA A 193 0.36 0.80 26.27
N THR A 194 -0.81 0.51 25.74
CA THR A 194 -1.70 -0.53 26.23
C THR A 194 -1.85 -1.59 25.18
N LEU A 195 -1.65 -2.84 25.54
CA LEU A 195 -1.95 -3.99 24.71
C LEU A 195 -3.25 -4.62 25.14
N ARG A 196 -4.12 -4.90 24.17
CA ARG A 196 -5.37 -5.63 24.38
C ARG A 196 -5.33 -6.91 23.56
N LEU A 197 -5.61 -8.03 24.21
CA LEU A 197 -5.67 -9.35 23.64
C LEU A 197 -7.12 -9.80 23.50
N GLU A 198 -7.49 -10.28 22.33
CA GLU A 198 -8.83 -10.85 22.06
C GLU A 198 -8.68 -12.08 21.18
N ILE A 199 -9.61 -13.02 21.31
CA ILE A 199 -9.66 -14.19 20.44
C ILE A 199 -10.76 -13.99 19.41
N GLU A 200 -10.41 -14.27 18.17
CA GLU A 200 -11.36 -14.40 17.07
C GLU A 200 -11.25 -15.83 16.53
N GLY A 201 -12.20 -16.69 16.88
CA GLY A 201 -12.11 -18.09 16.51
C GLY A 201 -13.17 -18.96 17.16
N ASP A 202 -13.06 -20.26 16.97
CA ASP A 202 -13.89 -21.26 17.62
C ASP A 202 -13.29 -21.64 18.99
N VAL A 203 -13.35 -20.70 19.91
CA VAL A 203 -12.82 -20.84 21.27
C VAL A 203 -13.92 -20.47 22.23
N ALA A 204 -14.58 -21.44 22.81
CA ALA A 204 -15.67 -21.25 23.77
C ALA A 204 -15.23 -21.60 25.18
N PRO A 205 -15.74 -20.91 26.22
CA PRO A 205 -15.58 -21.35 27.59
C PRO A 205 -16.30 -22.68 27.78
N ASP A 206 -15.81 -23.44 28.72
CA ASP A 206 -16.40 -24.69 29.12
C ASP A 206 -17.81 -24.42 29.75
N ASP A 207 -18.85 -24.67 28.97
CA ASP A 207 -20.23 -24.52 29.46
C ASP A 207 -20.64 -25.77 30.18
N CYS A 208 -20.55 -25.68 31.52
CA CYS A 208 -21.35 -26.42 32.50
C CYS A 208 -21.29 -27.96 32.49
N GLY A 209 -20.26 -28.51 33.13
CA GLY A 209 -20.65 -29.43 34.21
C GLY A 209 -20.69 -30.92 33.92
N GLU A 210 -20.19 -31.51 32.82
CA GLU A 210 -20.01 -32.97 32.83
C GLU A 210 -18.80 -33.51 32.04
N THR A 211 -18.28 -32.74 31.11
CA THR A 211 -16.96 -33.01 30.44
C THR A 211 -16.35 -31.69 29.98
N PRO A 212 -15.10 -31.34 30.36
CA PRO A 212 -14.47 -30.14 29.90
C PRO A 212 -14.18 -30.26 28.41
N THR A 213 -15.08 -29.75 27.59
CA THR A 213 -14.91 -29.61 26.15
C THR A 213 -14.44 -28.20 25.76
N GLY A 214 -14.03 -27.41 26.76
CA GLY A 214 -13.61 -26.04 26.58
C GLY A 214 -12.34 -25.92 25.77
N ARG A 215 -12.48 -25.43 24.56
CA ARG A 215 -11.35 -25.06 23.67
C ARG A 215 -10.81 -23.72 24.16
N THR A 216 -9.93 -23.72 25.17
CA THR A 216 -9.33 -22.52 25.73
C THR A 216 -7.86 -22.40 25.39
N ILE A 217 -7.39 -21.16 25.39
CA ILE A 217 -5.98 -20.83 25.27
C ILE A 217 -5.48 -20.40 26.64
N ARG A 218 -4.25 -20.78 26.97
CA ARG A 218 -3.57 -20.32 28.18
C ARG A 218 -2.39 -19.43 27.83
N LEU A 219 -2.35 -18.25 28.47
CA LEU A 219 -1.24 -17.34 28.47
C LEU A 219 -0.53 -17.36 29.81
N ARG A 220 0.79 -17.22 29.80
CA ARG A 220 1.58 -17.15 31.03
C ARG A 220 1.42 -15.79 31.72
N THR A 221 1.36 -15.83 33.06
CA THR A 221 1.30 -14.63 33.92
C THR A 221 2.31 -14.76 35.07
N THR A 222 2.72 -13.61 35.59
CA THR A 222 3.56 -13.53 36.80
C THR A 222 2.72 -13.65 38.06
N GLY A 223 3.40 -13.86 39.23
CA GLY A 223 2.76 -13.74 40.55
C GLY A 223 2.61 -12.28 41.02
N GLN A 224 3.13 -11.30 40.30
CA GLN A 224 3.13 -9.88 40.70
C GLN A 224 2.54 -9.01 39.57
N GLY A 225 2.06 -7.82 39.94
CA GLY A 225 1.42 -6.90 39.00
C GLY A 225 -0.04 -7.23 38.77
N THR A 226 -0.66 -6.52 37.85
CA THR A 226 -2.08 -6.68 37.50
C THR A 226 -2.29 -6.59 36.00
N HIS A 227 -3.34 -7.23 35.50
CA HIS A 227 -3.91 -6.99 34.19
C HIS A 227 -5.40 -6.71 34.32
N ARG A 228 -6.00 -6.15 33.32
CA ARG A 228 -7.45 -5.92 33.27
C ARG A 228 -8.10 -7.02 32.42
N GLN A 229 -9.22 -7.51 32.87
CA GLN A 229 -10.01 -8.53 32.20
C GLN A 229 -11.44 -8.05 32.03
N ALA A 230 -12.05 -8.36 30.91
CA ALA A 230 -13.47 -8.14 30.67
C ALA A 230 -14.04 -9.33 29.91
N ASP A 231 -15.15 -9.86 30.41
CA ASP A 231 -15.95 -10.84 29.69
C ASP A 231 -17.09 -10.10 28.98
N PHE A 232 -17.26 -10.34 27.70
CA PHE A 232 -18.32 -9.71 26.94
C PHE A 232 -19.13 -10.78 26.21
N SER A 233 -20.46 -10.69 26.33
CA SER A 233 -21.31 -11.49 25.46
C SER A 233 -21.07 -11.10 24.02
N ARG A 234 -21.02 -12.08 23.11
CA ARG A 234 -20.90 -11.80 21.66
C ARG A 234 -21.86 -10.67 21.32
N PRO A 235 -21.39 -9.54 20.77
CA PRO A 235 -22.27 -8.47 20.42
C PRO A 235 -23.33 -9.03 19.47
N ASN A 236 -24.58 -8.77 19.79
CA ASN A 236 -25.68 -9.14 18.91
C ASN A 236 -25.35 -8.61 17.53
N VAL A 237 -25.52 -9.40 16.48
CA VAL A 237 -25.08 -9.15 15.10
C VAL A 237 -25.39 -7.71 14.60
N ASN A 238 -26.36 -7.05 15.20
CA ASN A 238 -26.73 -5.66 14.95
C ASN A 238 -25.85 -4.61 15.67
N GLU A 239 -24.97 -5.01 16.58
CA GLU A 239 -24.15 -4.12 17.42
C GLU A 239 -22.65 -4.14 17.08
N CYS A 240 -22.23 -4.93 16.09
CA CYS A 240 -20.83 -5.15 15.72
C CYS A 240 -20.02 -3.90 15.34
N MET A 241 -20.64 -2.72 15.26
CA MET A 241 -19.97 -1.45 14.96
C MET A 241 -20.05 -0.45 16.12
N ARG A 242 -20.67 -0.79 17.22
CA ARG A 242 -20.51 -0.01 18.45
C ARG A 242 -19.25 -0.48 19.15
N GLU A 243 -18.44 0.46 19.61
CA GLU A 243 -17.41 0.15 20.59
C GLU A 243 -18.10 -0.57 21.75
N VAL A 244 -17.73 -1.82 21.95
CA VAL A 244 -18.20 -2.58 23.11
C VAL A 244 -17.62 -1.85 24.32
N ALA A 245 -18.47 -1.32 25.16
CA ALA A 245 -18.05 -0.79 26.45
C ALA A 245 -17.69 -2.01 27.31
N TYR A 246 -16.39 -2.25 27.48
CA TYR A 246 -15.88 -3.31 28.34
C TYR A 246 -16.07 -2.90 29.81
N ASP A 247 -16.63 -3.80 30.60
CA ASP A 247 -16.66 -3.66 32.07
C ASP A 247 -15.38 -4.33 32.62
N TRP A 248 -14.32 -3.54 32.73
CA TRP A 248 -12.99 -4.02 33.09
C TRP A 248 -12.87 -4.30 34.58
N THR A 249 -12.40 -5.49 34.93
CA THR A 249 -11.97 -5.85 36.29
C THR A 249 -10.47 -6.00 36.36
N GLU A 250 -9.86 -5.57 37.45
CA GLU A 250 -8.44 -5.81 37.70
C GLU A 250 -8.23 -7.21 38.27
N GLU A 251 -7.33 -7.96 37.66
CA GLU A 251 -6.96 -9.30 38.09
C GLU A 251 -5.46 -9.35 38.42
N PRO A 252 -5.04 -10.16 39.39
CA PRO A 252 -3.65 -10.29 39.77
C PRO A 252 -2.84 -11.01 38.66
N GLY A 253 -1.57 -10.62 38.55
CA GLY A 253 -0.64 -11.18 37.59
C GLY A 253 -0.49 -10.35 36.32
N LEU A 254 0.75 -10.07 35.92
CA LEU A 254 1.06 -9.39 34.67
C LEU A 254 1.23 -10.43 33.55
N ILE A 255 0.72 -10.16 32.37
CA ILE A 255 0.94 -11.03 31.19
C ILE A 255 2.43 -11.07 30.84
N CYS A 256 2.98 -12.30 30.76
CA CYS A 256 4.38 -12.51 30.40
C CYS A 256 4.57 -12.33 28.89
N MET A 257 5.07 -11.16 28.49
CA MET A 257 5.37 -10.82 27.13
C MET A 257 6.82 -10.35 27.00
N GLU A 258 7.54 -10.92 26.08
CA GLU A 258 8.80 -10.39 25.59
C GLU A 258 8.52 -9.22 24.64
N GLN A 259 9.17 -8.08 24.84
CA GLN A 259 8.98 -6.90 24.00
C GLN A 259 10.16 -6.76 23.03
N HIS A 260 9.85 -6.50 21.77
CA HIS A 260 10.84 -6.16 20.76
C HIS A 260 10.77 -4.66 20.48
N THR A 261 11.86 -3.97 20.77
CA THR A 261 11.93 -2.51 20.68
C THR A 261 13.10 -2.07 19.82
N CYS A 262 12.98 -0.92 19.19
CA CYS A 262 14.08 -0.29 18.47
C CYS A 262 14.02 1.23 18.61
N ASP A 263 15.13 1.88 18.30
CA ASP A 263 15.15 3.34 18.19
C ASP A 263 14.36 3.79 16.95
N GLU A 264 13.75 4.97 17.05
CA GLU A 264 13.14 5.64 15.92
C GLU A 264 14.24 6.24 15.03
N VAL A 265 14.55 5.54 13.93
CA VAL A 265 15.60 5.94 13.01
C VAL A 265 15.07 5.88 11.59
N PRO A 266 14.81 7.04 10.95
CA PRO A 266 14.27 7.06 9.59
C PRO A 266 15.31 6.62 8.56
N MET A 267 14.88 5.80 7.61
CA MET A 267 15.61 5.58 6.39
C MET A 267 15.31 6.69 5.38
N LEU A 268 16.27 7.00 4.52
CA LEU A 268 16.08 7.92 3.41
C LEU A 268 15.92 7.15 2.11
N ARG A 269 15.71 7.87 1.00
CA ARG A 269 15.53 7.31 -0.33
C ARG A 269 16.68 6.39 -0.71
N GLY A 270 16.36 5.14 -1.02
CA GLY A 270 17.30 4.14 -1.49
C GLY A 270 17.17 3.84 -2.97
N THR A 271 17.99 2.91 -3.45
CA THR A 271 17.99 2.37 -4.80
C THR A 271 18.32 0.89 -4.81
N GLN A 272 18.03 0.21 -5.91
CA GLN A 272 18.42 -1.18 -6.12
C GLN A 272 19.66 -1.26 -6.98
N VAL A 273 20.54 -2.19 -6.65
CA VAL A 273 21.73 -2.55 -7.41
C VAL A 273 21.72 -4.07 -7.63
N CYS A 274 21.82 -4.48 -8.89
CA CYS A 274 21.97 -5.88 -9.26
C CYS A 274 23.41 -6.13 -9.67
N THR A 275 24.04 -7.17 -9.11
CA THR A 275 25.41 -7.61 -9.40
C THR A 275 25.41 -9.11 -9.65
N ASP A 276 26.55 -9.65 -10.04
CA ASP A 276 26.75 -11.10 -10.15
C ASP A 276 26.65 -11.80 -8.77
N GLU A 277 26.86 -11.07 -7.68
CA GLU A 277 26.74 -11.57 -6.30
C GLU A 277 25.32 -11.57 -5.74
N GLY A 278 24.36 -10.98 -6.47
CA GLY A 278 22.97 -10.91 -6.07
C GLY A 278 22.35 -9.52 -6.15
N LYS A 279 21.21 -9.38 -5.49
CA LYS A 279 20.43 -8.14 -5.46
C LYS A 279 20.67 -7.41 -4.15
N PHE A 280 21.00 -6.14 -4.26
CA PHE A 280 21.24 -5.28 -3.10
C PHE A 280 20.32 -4.06 -3.13
N LEU A 281 19.79 -3.71 -1.98
CA LEU A 281 19.14 -2.42 -1.76
C LEU A 281 20.14 -1.52 -1.02
N VAL A 282 20.42 -0.35 -1.57
CA VAL A 282 21.33 0.63 -1.00
C VAL A 282 20.54 1.82 -0.51
N PHE A 283 20.74 2.23 0.72
CA PHE A 283 19.97 3.30 1.35
C PHE A 283 20.75 3.97 2.48
N PRO A 284 20.47 5.25 2.74
CA PRO A 284 20.99 5.96 3.90
C PRO A 284 20.09 5.78 5.11
N ILE A 285 20.71 5.68 6.28
CA ILE A 285 20.04 5.74 7.58
C ILE A 285 20.49 7.04 8.27
N LYS A 286 19.52 7.87 8.66
CA LYS A 286 19.77 9.14 9.30
C LYS A 286 19.66 9.01 10.82
N SER A 287 20.76 9.21 11.52
CA SER A 287 20.80 9.41 12.95
C SER A 287 20.88 10.92 13.29
N ALA A 288 20.87 11.25 14.58
CA ALA A 288 20.86 12.66 15.01
C ALA A 288 22.05 13.47 14.46
N ASN A 289 23.23 12.85 14.33
CA ASN A 289 24.49 13.54 14.03
C ASN A 289 25.16 13.10 12.73
N GLU A 290 24.70 12.02 12.12
CA GLU A 290 25.33 11.45 10.93
C GLU A 290 24.32 10.75 10.02
N ILE A 291 24.71 10.57 8.76
CA ILE A 291 23.99 9.71 7.81
C ILE A 291 24.96 8.61 7.39
N THR A 292 24.58 7.37 7.64
CA THR A 292 25.36 6.19 7.27
C THR A 292 24.73 5.50 6.07
N LEU A 293 25.55 5.02 5.14
CA LEU A 293 25.10 4.25 4.00
C LEU A 293 25.09 2.75 4.33
N TRP A 294 24.05 2.09 3.93
CA TRP A 294 23.85 0.64 4.16
C TRP A 294 23.47 -0.05 2.88
N ARG A 295 23.86 -1.31 2.76
CA ARG A 295 23.38 -2.25 1.78
C ARG A 295 22.65 -3.39 2.46
N PHE A 296 21.57 -3.84 1.86
CA PHE A 296 20.82 -5.02 2.27
C PHE A 296 20.87 -6.04 1.15
N ASN A 297 21.41 -7.22 1.41
CA ASN A 297 21.36 -8.34 0.49
C ASN A 297 19.98 -8.98 0.57
N VAL A 298 19.22 -8.96 -0.53
CA VAL A 298 17.84 -9.44 -0.57
C VAL A 298 17.76 -10.96 -0.37
N GLU A 299 18.73 -11.72 -0.91
CA GLU A 299 18.75 -13.18 -0.85
C GLU A 299 19.19 -13.69 0.53
N GLU A 300 20.25 -13.10 1.06
CA GLU A 300 20.80 -13.50 2.37
C GLU A 300 20.07 -12.83 3.55
N LYS A 301 19.25 -11.81 3.26
CA LYS A 301 18.57 -10.99 4.27
C LYS A 301 19.50 -10.34 5.29
N THR A 302 20.68 -9.91 4.84
CA THR A 302 21.74 -9.36 5.69
C THR A 302 21.98 -7.89 5.42
N TYR A 303 22.25 -7.12 6.49
CA TYR A 303 22.62 -5.70 6.42
C TYR A 303 24.12 -5.55 6.55
N THR A 304 24.73 -4.75 5.68
CA THR A 304 26.16 -4.40 5.74
C THR A 304 26.32 -2.90 5.57
N GLN A 305 27.10 -2.28 6.43
CA GLN A 305 27.43 -0.86 6.30
C GLN A 305 28.44 -0.64 5.17
N ILE A 306 28.22 0.38 4.37
CA ILE A 306 29.14 0.84 3.33
C ILE A 306 30.16 1.76 4.01
N ASP A 307 31.44 1.58 3.69
CA ASP A 307 32.50 2.43 4.18
C ASP A 307 32.40 3.84 3.54
N THR A 308 32.11 4.85 4.35
CA THR A 308 31.97 6.25 3.94
C THR A 308 33.07 7.15 4.48
N THR A 309 34.20 6.59 4.91
CA THR A 309 35.27 7.35 5.55
C THR A 309 35.83 8.44 4.63
N ASP A 310 36.00 8.15 3.34
CA ASP A 310 36.59 9.08 2.38
C ASP A 310 35.56 10.07 1.78
N ALA A 311 34.29 9.74 1.82
CA ALA A 311 33.21 10.60 1.33
C ALA A 311 31.94 10.40 2.20
N PRO A 312 31.88 11.06 3.34
CA PRO A 312 30.71 11.01 4.22
C PRO A 312 29.52 11.78 3.60
N VAL A 313 28.32 11.30 3.85
CA VAL A 313 27.08 12.03 3.50
C VAL A 313 26.90 13.19 4.48
N ASP A 314 26.54 14.36 3.99
CA ASP A 314 26.33 15.53 4.86
C ASP A 314 25.11 15.29 5.78
N PRO A 315 25.27 15.43 7.12
CA PRO A 315 24.18 15.18 8.07
C PRO A 315 22.98 16.13 7.92
N ARG A 316 23.14 17.28 7.26
CA ARG A 316 22.03 18.20 6.95
C ARG A 316 21.11 17.65 5.86
N SER A 317 21.57 16.68 5.07
CA SER A 317 20.81 16.14 3.97
C SER A 317 19.45 15.60 4.44
N THR A 318 18.43 15.87 3.65
CA THR A 318 17.06 15.34 3.83
C THR A 318 16.69 14.30 2.78
N ALA A 319 17.47 14.21 1.70
CA ALA A 319 17.27 13.26 0.62
C ALA A 319 18.59 12.97 -0.09
N VAL A 320 18.86 11.70 -0.32
CA VAL A 320 19.97 11.24 -1.16
C VAL A 320 19.38 10.71 -2.44
N ARG A 321 19.91 11.13 -3.59
CA ARG A 321 19.45 10.69 -4.91
C ARG A 321 20.56 10.00 -5.67
N TRP A 322 20.16 9.02 -6.47
CA TRP A 322 21.07 8.01 -7.02
C TRP A 322 21.02 7.94 -8.53
N ALA A 323 22.17 7.66 -9.14
CA ALA A 323 22.30 7.29 -10.54
C ALA A 323 23.37 6.18 -10.69
N GLN A 324 23.07 5.14 -11.45
CA GLN A 324 23.98 3.99 -11.61
C GLN A 324 24.68 4.04 -12.98
N GLY A 325 25.98 3.74 -13.02
CA GLY A 325 26.74 3.60 -14.27
C GLY A 325 28.13 3.03 -14.06
N LEU A 326 28.60 2.22 -15.00
CA LEU A 326 29.96 1.65 -15.05
C LEU A 326 30.44 0.97 -13.75
N GLY A 327 29.57 0.15 -13.14
CA GLY A 327 29.92 -0.55 -11.90
C GLY A 327 29.99 0.37 -10.67
N LYS A 328 29.51 1.60 -10.78
CA LYS A 328 29.48 2.59 -9.71
C LYS A 328 28.07 3.10 -9.48
N LEU A 329 27.81 3.50 -8.25
CA LEU A 329 26.56 4.10 -7.84
C LEU A 329 26.82 5.54 -7.41
N TYR A 330 26.48 6.50 -8.28
CA TYR A 330 26.64 7.92 -8.05
C TYR A 330 25.51 8.46 -7.20
N PHE A 331 25.80 9.43 -6.32
CA PHE A 331 24.79 10.07 -5.52
C PHE A 331 25.09 11.52 -5.17
N VAL A 332 24.03 12.26 -4.89
CA VAL A 332 24.07 13.64 -4.42
C VAL A 332 23.24 13.78 -3.16
N ASP A 333 23.70 14.64 -2.24
CA ASP A 333 23.09 14.88 -0.94
C ASP A 333 22.59 16.33 -0.76
N GLY A 334 22.78 17.18 -1.76
CA GLY A 334 22.39 18.60 -1.73
C GLY A 334 23.42 19.55 -1.12
N TYR A 335 24.57 19.04 -0.67
CA TYR A 335 25.63 19.83 0.00
C TYR A 335 27.01 19.50 -0.49
N SER A 336 27.33 18.23 -0.64
CA SER A 336 28.64 17.76 -1.06
C SER A 336 28.82 17.83 -2.56
N PRO A 337 30.06 17.74 -3.08
CA PRO A 337 30.31 17.41 -4.48
C PRO A 337 29.73 16.03 -4.81
N LEU A 338 29.65 15.71 -6.11
CA LEU A 338 29.21 14.38 -6.55
C LEU A 338 30.05 13.29 -5.87
N GLN A 339 29.36 12.33 -5.28
CA GLN A 339 29.95 11.17 -4.63
C GLN A 339 29.58 9.88 -5.39
N ARG A 340 30.36 8.83 -5.17
CA ARG A 340 30.09 7.52 -5.75
C ARG A 340 30.40 6.39 -4.78
N VAL A 341 29.67 5.29 -4.86
CA VAL A 341 30.00 4.02 -4.23
C VAL A 341 30.52 3.10 -5.32
N ASP A 342 31.74 2.58 -5.15
CA ASP A 342 32.26 1.52 -5.97
C ASP A 342 31.57 0.20 -5.59
N ILE A 343 30.85 -0.40 -6.53
CA ILE A 343 30.03 -1.60 -6.27
C ILE A 343 30.90 -2.83 -5.98
N ALA A 344 32.12 -2.89 -6.52
CA ALA A 344 33.02 -4.03 -6.27
C ALA A 344 33.61 -4.02 -4.86
N SER A 345 34.00 -2.85 -4.35
CA SER A 345 34.59 -2.70 -3.02
C SER A 345 33.61 -2.28 -1.93
N TRP A 346 32.42 -1.78 -2.33
CA TRP A 346 31.42 -1.17 -1.45
C TRP A 346 31.98 -0.05 -0.56
N LYS A 347 32.78 0.79 -1.19
CA LYS A 347 33.38 1.97 -0.54
C LYS A 347 32.87 3.25 -1.20
N SER A 348 32.53 4.24 -0.39
CA SER A 348 32.16 5.58 -0.87
C SER A 348 33.38 6.45 -1.03
N GLU A 349 33.45 7.15 -2.16
CA GLU A 349 34.53 8.07 -2.50
C GLU A 349 33.98 9.29 -3.26
N LEU A 350 34.72 10.38 -3.31
CA LEU A 350 34.38 11.50 -4.18
C LEU A 350 34.48 11.07 -5.64
N ALA A 351 33.54 11.52 -6.47
CA ALA A 351 33.55 11.28 -7.90
C ALA A 351 34.55 12.25 -8.56
N ILE A 352 35.83 11.94 -8.43
CA ILE A 352 36.93 12.70 -9.00
C ILE A 352 37.60 11.85 -10.10
N ALA A 353 37.88 12.45 -11.26
CA ALA A 353 38.63 11.82 -12.32
C ALA A 353 40.05 11.49 -11.84
N LYS A 354 40.60 10.38 -12.32
CA LYS A 354 42.00 10.08 -12.07
C LYS A 354 42.87 10.93 -12.99
N GLN A 355 44.05 11.35 -12.53
CA GLN A 355 44.98 12.15 -13.33
C GLN A 355 45.39 11.43 -14.63
N GLU A 356 45.48 10.12 -14.59
CA GLU A 356 45.79 9.28 -15.75
C GLU A 356 44.70 9.28 -16.85
N ASP A 357 43.47 9.65 -16.46
CA ASP A 357 42.32 9.73 -17.37
C ASP A 357 42.13 11.15 -17.95
N ILE A 358 42.96 12.13 -17.51
CA ILE A 358 42.87 13.52 -17.94
C ILE A 358 44.01 13.79 -18.90
N ASP A 359 43.68 13.90 -20.19
CA ASP A 359 44.65 14.08 -21.27
C ASP A 359 44.79 15.55 -21.71
N ILE A 360 44.46 16.47 -20.83
CA ILE A 360 44.57 17.91 -21.07
C ILE A 360 45.72 18.45 -20.21
N GLU A 361 46.75 18.95 -20.91
CA GLU A 361 47.94 19.50 -20.26
C GLU A 361 47.58 20.71 -19.38
N GLY A 362 47.93 20.65 -18.09
CA GLY A 362 47.68 21.73 -17.13
C GLY A 362 46.29 21.66 -16.42
N VAL A 363 45.47 20.66 -16.68
CA VAL A 363 44.20 20.42 -15.97
C VAL A 363 44.41 19.38 -14.88
N THR A 364 43.95 19.68 -13.69
CA THR A 364 44.00 18.79 -12.53
C THR A 364 42.68 18.06 -12.33
N PRO A 365 42.66 16.94 -11.57
CA PRO A 365 41.41 16.25 -11.22
C PRO A 365 40.38 17.17 -10.54
N GLU A 366 40.84 18.12 -9.75
CA GLU A 366 40.00 19.09 -9.07
C GLU A 366 39.31 20.06 -10.03
N ASP A 367 39.94 20.41 -11.14
CA ASP A 367 39.35 21.26 -12.19
C ASP A 367 38.22 20.57 -12.94
N MET A 368 38.16 19.22 -12.86
CA MET A 368 37.15 18.39 -13.53
C MET A 368 36.08 17.86 -12.56
N GLN A 369 36.05 18.34 -11.37
CA GLN A 369 35.11 17.94 -10.36
C GLN A 369 33.74 18.62 -10.55
N ALA A 370 32.65 17.91 -10.23
CA ALA A 370 31.33 18.49 -10.19
C ALA A 370 31.21 19.57 -9.10
N GLN A 371 30.47 20.63 -9.37
CA GLN A 371 30.18 21.63 -8.36
C GLN A 371 29.43 21.03 -7.16
N PRO A 372 29.75 21.44 -5.94
CA PRO A 372 29.03 20.98 -4.75
C PRO A 372 27.61 21.54 -4.67
N GLY A 373 26.72 20.86 -3.96
CA GLY A 373 25.39 21.35 -3.64
C GLY A 373 24.28 20.91 -4.60
N ALA A 374 24.56 20.00 -5.54
CA ALA A 374 23.52 19.42 -6.37
C ALA A 374 22.56 18.56 -5.53
N SER A 375 21.26 18.76 -5.67
CA SER A 375 20.25 17.96 -5.01
C SER A 375 19.50 17.02 -5.96
N LEU A 376 19.71 17.16 -7.27
CA LEU A 376 19.10 16.35 -8.31
C LEU A 376 20.17 15.70 -9.17
N ILE A 377 19.98 14.43 -9.46
CA ILE A 377 20.87 13.65 -10.33
C ILE A 377 20.05 12.74 -11.22
N ILE A 378 20.43 12.65 -12.48
CA ILE A 378 19.93 11.64 -13.40
C ILE A 378 21.02 11.23 -14.38
N ARG A 379 21.02 9.96 -14.76
CA ARG A 379 21.84 9.46 -15.85
C ARG A 379 20.96 9.24 -17.09
N ILE A 380 21.34 9.84 -18.20
CA ILE A 380 20.67 9.63 -19.48
C ILE A 380 21.75 9.24 -20.50
N ARG A 381 21.57 8.07 -21.11
CA ARG A 381 22.59 7.48 -21.99
C ARG A 381 23.96 7.41 -21.30
N GLN A 382 24.91 8.16 -21.76
CA GLN A 382 26.31 8.16 -21.32
C GLN A 382 26.67 9.41 -20.50
N ARG A 383 25.69 10.17 -19.99
CA ARG A 383 25.93 11.40 -19.23
C ARG A 383 25.19 11.40 -17.92
N ILE A 384 25.81 11.96 -16.89
CA ILE A 384 25.16 12.37 -15.65
C ILE A 384 24.80 13.84 -15.77
N PHE A 385 23.59 14.17 -15.36
CA PHE A 385 23.10 15.54 -15.23
C PHE A 385 22.86 15.83 -13.75
N LEU A 386 23.32 17.01 -13.32
CA LEU A 386 23.18 17.53 -11.95
C LEU A 386 22.43 18.84 -11.99
N ALA A 387 21.49 19.01 -11.06
CA ALA A 387 20.73 20.25 -10.90
C ALA A 387 20.25 20.43 -9.46
N GLY A 388 19.45 21.48 -9.24
CA GLY A 388 18.88 21.75 -7.94
C GLY A 388 19.92 22.31 -6.96
N PHE A 389 20.84 23.12 -7.45
CA PHE A 389 21.81 23.85 -6.65
C PHE A 389 21.10 24.97 -5.88
N ALA A 390 21.37 25.08 -4.58
CA ALA A 390 20.71 26.07 -3.74
C ALA A 390 21.08 27.52 -4.13
N ASP A 391 22.33 27.73 -4.49
CA ASP A 391 22.85 29.06 -4.86
C ASP A 391 22.51 29.46 -6.29
N ASP A 392 22.28 28.48 -7.18
CA ASP A 392 21.93 28.71 -8.59
C ASP A 392 20.83 27.72 -9.04
N PRO A 393 19.57 28.00 -8.76
CA PRO A 393 18.46 27.08 -8.94
C PRO A 393 18.12 26.74 -10.41
N ASN A 394 18.71 27.44 -11.37
CA ASN A 394 18.51 27.25 -12.81
C ASN A 394 19.68 26.58 -13.50
N PHE A 395 20.76 26.36 -12.78
CA PHE A 395 21.99 25.79 -13.29
C PHE A 395 21.88 24.27 -13.45
N VAL A 396 22.36 23.76 -14.58
CA VAL A 396 22.44 22.33 -14.88
C VAL A 396 23.86 22.05 -15.32
N GLN A 397 24.54 21.17 -14.60
CA GLN A 397 25.86 20.67 -14.95
C GLN A 397 25.73 19.24 -15.51
N TYR A 398 26.56 18.88 -16.46
CA TYR A 398 26.59 17.55 -17.05
C TYR A 398 27.99 17.01 -17.21
N SER A 399 28.15 15.68 -17.11
CA SER A 399 29.44 15.03 -17.34
C SER A 399 29.82 15.10 -18.80
N ILE A 400 31.12 15.30 -19.05
CA ILE A 400 31.67 15.28 -20.39
C ILE A 400 31.77 13.83 -20.89
N LEU A 401 31.75 13.68 -22.21
CA LEU A 401 32.16 12.42 -22.86
C LEU A 401 33.63 12.53 -23.19
N ASN A 402 34.37 11.51 -22.83
CA ASN A 402 35.80 11.46 -23.18
C ASN A 402 35.96 11.13 -24.67
N SER A 403 35.71 12.13 -25.49
CA SER A 403 35.96 12.04 -26.95
C SER A 403 37.28 12.67 -27.36
N LEU A 404 37.99 13.28 -26.41
CA LEU A 404 39.18 14.08 -26.71
C LEU A 404 40.50 13.28 -26.64
N THR A 405 40.46 12.06 -26.13
CA THR A 405 41.63 11.19 -25.97
C THR A 405 41.74 10.07 -27.01
N GLY A 406 40.82 10.02 -27.94
CA GLY A 406 40.98 9.09 -29.08
C GLY A 406 42.08 9.60 -30.01
N ASP A 407 43.19 8.87 -30.10
CA ASP A 407 44.09 8.98 -31.20
C ASP A 407 43.25 8.95 -32.49
N ALA A 408 43.41 9.95 -33.36
CA ALA A 408 42.63 10.07 -34.56
C ALA A 408 42.74 8.80 -35.46
N ASP A 409 43.75 7.98 -35.22
CA ASP A 409 44.01 6.73 -35.91
C ASP A 409 43.41 5.48 -35.20
N ASN A 410 42.97 5.58 -33.93
CA ASN A 410 42.34 4.48 -33.16
C ASN A 410 41.24 4.94 -32.21
N PRO A 411 40.08 5.35 -32.72
CA PRO A 411 39.01 5.89 -31.87
C PRO A 411 38.36 4.87 -30.95
N SER A 412 38.71 3.58 -31.05
CA SER A 412 38.02 2.52 -30.29
C SER A 412 38.69 2.12 -28.98
N GLU A 413 39.95 2.50 -28.73
CA GLU A 413 40.64 2.04 -27.51
C GLU A 413 40.49 2.92 -26.28
N ASN A 414 40.11 4.20 -26.43
CA ASN A 414 39.97 5.13 -25.31
C ASN A 414 38.66 5.94 -25.29
N ALA A 415 37.69 5.62 -26.11
CA ALA A 415 36.38 6.26 -26.08
C ALA A 415 35.57 5.73 -24.88
N GLY A 416 35.98 6.03 -23.66
CA GLY A 416 35.32 5.65 -22.44
C GLY A 416 34.32 6.71 -22.01
N VAL A 417 33.13 6.26 -21.60
CA VAL A 417 32.18 7.09 -20.87
C VAL A 417 32.77 7.41 -19.50
N GLN A 418 32.92 8.68 -19.17
CA GLN A 418 33.47 9.11 -17.89
C GLN A 418 32.45 9.97 -17.15
N TYR A 419 31.72 9.32 -16.24
CA TYR A 419 30.74 9.99 -15.40
C TYR A 419 31.37 10.88 -14.31
N ASP A 420 32.67 10.80 -14.11
CA ASP A 420 33.39 11.49 -13.05
C ASP A 420 34.00 12.83 -13.55
N GLN A 421 33.90 13.14 -14.86
CA GLN A 421 34.53 14.33 -15.42
C GLN A 421 33.50 15.42 -15.75
N PHE A 422 33.67 16.58 -15.16
CA PHE A 422 32.90 17.79 -15.39
C PHE A 422 33.84 18.92 -15.77
N SER A 423 33.61 19.54 -16.91
CA SER A 423 34.41 20.69 -17.34
C SER A 423 33.76 21.99 -16.87
N ASP A 424 34.54 23.05 -16.80
CA ASP A 424 34.10 24.41 -16.57
C ASP A 424 33.12 24.94 -17.64
N ILE A 425 33.04 24.25 -18.81
CA ILE A 425 32.12 24.57 -19.90
C ILE A 425 30.97 23.54 -20.03
N SER A 426 30.92 22.49 -19.22
CA SER A 426 29.92 21.43 -19.30
C SER A 426 28.66 21.75 -18.46
N TRP A 427 28.06 22.89 -18.76
CA TRP A 427 26.86 23.36 -18.07
C TRP A 427 25.97 24.20 -18.99
N PHE A 428 24.74 24.42 -18.56
CA PHE A 428 23.82 25.35 -19.20
C PHE A 428 22.79 25.87 -18.18
N TYR A 429 22.16 27.00 -18.49
CA TYR A 429 21.01 27.49 -17.72
C TYR A 429 19.71 27.03 -18.37
N SER A 430 18.78 26.57 -17.54
CA SER A 430 17.44 26.22 -17.97
C SER A 430 16.39 27.14 -17.31
N PRO A 431 15.58 27.87 -18.07
CA PRO A 431 15.63 28.08 -19.51
C PRO A 431 16.84 28.90 -19.89
N ASP A 432 17.33 28.73 -21.11
CA ASP A 432 18.51 29.37 -21.68
C ASP A 432 18.43 30.89 -21.81
N LYS A 433 17.44 31.54 -21.22
CA LYS A 433 17.26 32.98 -21.34
C LYS A 433 16.97 33.64 -20.00
N SER A 434 17.94 34.44 -19.60
CA SER A 434 17.81 35.61 -18.73
C SER A 434 16.97 35.45 -17.44
N PRO A 435 17.46 35.90 -16.30
CA PRO A 435 16.73 35.95 -15.03
C PRO A 435 15.38 36.66 -15.07
N LYS A 436 15.02 37.27 -16.19
CA LYS A 436 13.76 38.00 -16.38
C LYS A 436 12.57 37.10 -16.75
N ASP A 437 12.82 35.88 -17.26
CA ASP A 437 11.76 34.90 -17.57
C ASP A 437 11.58 33.86 -16.48
N SER A 438 12.01 34.13 -15.27
CA SER A 438 11.91 33.26 -14.10
C SER A 438 10.48 33.07 -13.56
N THR A 439 9.50 33.05 -14.43
CA THR A 439 8.09 32.81 -14.04
C THR A 439 7.84 31.40 -13.54
N CYS A 440 8.72 30.45 -13.87
CA CYS A 440 8.54 29.03 -13.54
C CYS A 440 9.26 28.55 -12.26
N GLY A 441 9.99 29.41 -11.58
CA GLY A 441 10.70 29.07 -10.35
C GLY A 441 11.93 28.16 -10.55
N PRO A 442 12.48 27.58 -9.46
CA PRO A 442 13.64 26.71 -9.51
C PRO A 442 13.35 25.36 -10.19
N ILE A 443 14.43 24.68 -10.59
CA ILE A 443 14.33 23.29 -11.06
C ILE A 443 13.89 22.41 -9.89
N THR A 444 12.81 21.65 -10.10
CA THR A 444 12.22 20.78 -9.08
C THR A 444 12.46 19.30 -9.35
N ALA A 445 12.61 18.91 -10.62
CA ALA A 445 12.86 17.52 -11.00
C ALA A 445 13.57 17.39 -12.34
N LEU A 446 14.28 16.29 -12.49
CA LEU A 446 14.90 15.81 -13.74
C LEU A 446 14.33 14.44 -14.06
N GLU A 447 13.94 14.20 -15.32
CA GLU A 447 13.47 12.88 -15.73
C GLU A 447 13.85 12.59 -17.18
N GLN A 448 13.92 11.33 -17.54
CA GLN A 448 14.15 10.87 -18.89
C GLN A 448 12.83 10.57 -19.59
N PHE A 449 12.66 11.10 -20.79
CA PHE A 449 11.59 10.69 -21.70
C PHE A 449 12.20 10.36 -23.06
N ASP A 450 12.07 9.12 -23.50
CA ASP A 450 12.86 8.57 -24.62
C ASP A 450 14.35 8.85 -24.40
N ASP A 451 14.99 9.55 -25.31
CA ASP A 451 16.39 9.93 -25.24
C ASP A 451 16.62 11.39 -24.83
N ASN A 452 15.58 12.04 -24.34
CA ASN A 452 15.64 13.45 -23.95
C ASN A 452 15.66 13.62 -22.44
N LEU A 453 16.34 14.67 -21.99
CA LEU A 453 16.25 15.17 -20.61
C LEU A 453 15.06 16.11 -20.51
N ILE A 454 14.17 15.84 -19.56
CA ILE A 454 13.11 16.74 -19.18
C ILE A 454 13.47 17.40 -17.87
N ILE A 455 13.47 18.73 -17.87
CA ILE A 455 13.70 19.56 -16.70
C ILE A 455 12.36 20.13 -16.26
N PHE A 456 11.92 19.76 -15.08
CA PHE A 456 10.69 20.23 -14.49
C PHE A 456 10.93 21.38 -13.54
N ARG A 457 9.93 22.25 -13.50
CA ARG A 457 9.72 23.32 -12.53
C ARG A 457 8.33 23.20 -11.97
N LYS A 458 7.97 24.03 -11.02
CA LYS A 458 6.65 23.97 -10.42
C LYS A 458 5.52 24.18 -11.42
N ASP A 459 5.69 25.13 -12.33
CA ASP A 459 4.64 25.57 -13.24
C ASP A 459 4.94 25.27 -14.72
N GLY A 460 6.00 24.51 -15.02
CA GLY A 460 6.38 24.19 -16.38
C GLY A 460 7.51 23.20 -16.52
N SER A 461 7.82 22.84 -17.75
CA SER A 461 8.91 21.94 -18.09
C SER A 461 9.57 22.34 -19.39
N SER A 462 10.82 21.90 -19.54
CA SER A 462 11.65 22.11 -20.74
C SER A 462 12.24 20.79 -21.18
N VAL A 463 12.37 20.59 -22.47
CA VAL A 463 12.96 19.40 -23.08
C VAL A 463 14.31 19.73 -23.64
N TYR A 464 15.30 18.93 -23.29
CA TYR A 464 16.63 19.01 -23.83
C TYR A 464 16.98 17.72 -24.55
N SER A 465 17.36 17.81 -25.80
CA SER A 465 18.01 16.71 -26.49
C SER A 465 19.39 16.52 -25.87
N VAL A 466 19.68 15.32 -25.44
CA VAL A 466 20.98 14.99 -24.85
C VAL A 466 22.10 15.03 -25.89
N GLY A 467 21.71 15.05 -27.15
CA GLY A 467 22.65 15.12 -28.29
C GLY A 467 23.28 13.78 -28.64
N SER A 468 24.05 13.78 -29.68
CA SER A 468 24.95 12.68 -29.99
C SER A 468 26.16 12.71 -29.05
N GLU A 469 26.96 11.65 -29.06
CA GLU A 469 28.13 11.45 -28.18
C GLU A 469 29.06 12.67 -28.05
N PHE A 470 29.08 13.54 -29.06
CA PHE A 470 30.03 14.65 -29.17
C PHE A 470 29.42 16.04 -29.11
N SER A 471 28.09 16.17 -28.92
CA SER A 471 27.46 17.47 -28.92
C SER A 471 26.96 17.85 -27.51
N ALA A 472 27.04 19.14 -27.18
CA ALA A 472 26.40 19.65 -25.94
C ALA A 472 24.90 19.43 -25.99
N PRO A 473 24.25 19.24 -24.82
CA PRO A 473 22.81 19.21 -24.74
C PRO A 473 22.22 20.50 -25.35
N SER A 474 21.19 20.35 -26.16
CA SER A 474 20.51 21.49 -26.77
C SER A 474 19.05 21.49 -26.43
N GLN A 475 18.50 22.67 -26.16
CA GLN A 475 17.08 22.81 -25.93
C GLN A 475 16.36 22.34 -27.20
N ALA A 476 15.51 21.31 -27.04
CA ALA A 476 14.54 20.90 -28.03
C ALA A 476 13.31 21.84 -27.96
N ASP A 477 12.19 21.43 -28.43
CA ASP A 477 10.99 22.24 -28.34
C ASP A 477 10.56 22.46 -26.88
N THR A 478 9.97 23.60 -26.61
CA THR A 478 9.35 23.88 -25.31
C THR A 478 8.10 23.04 -25.19
N PHE A 479 8.02 22.23 -24.16
CA PHE A 479 6.80 21.55 -23.76
C PHE A 479 5.73 22.54 -23.36
N ALA A 480 4.46 22.09 -23.39
CA ALA A 480 3.36 22.87 -22.93
C ALA A 480 3.69 23.50 -21.56
N TYR A 481 3.66 24.82 -21.52
CA TYR A 481 4.10 25.66 -20.41
C TYR A 481 3.44 25.39 -19.05
N ASN A 482 2.49 24.51 -18.97
CA ASN A 482 1.65 24.26 -17.78
C ASN A 482 1.83 22.86 -17.20
N ILE A 483 2.94 22.18 -17.48
CA ILE A 483 3.20 20.85 -16.95
C ILE A 483 4.40 20.93 -16.04
N GLY A 484 4.16 21.08 -14.76
CA GLY A 484 5.20 21.14 -13.76
C GLY A 484 4.98 20.12 -12.65
N VAL A 485 6.01 19.93 -11.81
CA VAL A 485 5.94 19.10 -10.60
C VAL A 485 6.51 19.87 -9.42
N ASP A 486 6.00 19.56 -8.22
CA ASP A 486 6.44 20.27 -7.02
C ASP A 486 7.83 19.81 -6.56
N ARG A 487 8.20 18.53 -6.79
CA ARG A 487 9.47 17.91 -6.39
C ARG A 487 9.81 16.68 -7.23
N GLN A 488 11.04 16.19 -7.16
CA GLN A 488 11.53 15.01 -7.89
C GLN A 488 10.67 13.76 -7.64
N GLU A 489 10.14 13.64 -6.44
CA GLU A 489 9.33 12.50 -6.02
C GLU A 489 7.92 12.50 -6.64
N ASP A 490 7.51 13.59 -7.25
CA ASP A 490 6.20 13.76 -7.89
C ASP A 490 6.19 13.35 -9.39
N VAL A 491 7.26 12.74 -9.87
CA VAL A 491 7.37 12.23 -11.25
C VAL A 491 7.92 10.80 -11.26
N CYS A 492 7.38 9.97 -12.15
CA CYS A 492 7.95 8.66 -12.44
C CYS A 492 7.74 8.28 -13.90
N ASN A 493 8.66 7.48 -14.43
CA ASN A 493 8.55 6.89 -15.76
C ASN A 493 7.96 5.47 -15.65
N MET A 494 6.98 5.17 -16.50
CA MET A 494 6.38 3.84 -16.59
C MET A 494 5.98 3.54 -18.03
N ASN A 495 6.57 2.49 -18.62
CA ASN A 495 6.26 2.04 -19.98
C ASN A 495 6.36 3.17 -21.04
N GLY A 496 7.41 3.98 -20.97
CA GLY A 496 7.62 5.10 -21.90
C GLY A 496 6.64 6.26 -21.75
N ASN A 497 5.91 6.33 -20.65
CA ASN A 497 5.08 7.49 -20.30
C ASN A 497 5.58 8.08 -18.98
N LEU A 498 5.55 9.41 -18.87
CA LEU A 498 5.76 10.07 -17.60
C LEU A 498 4.44 10.29 -16.89
N TYR A 499 4.42 9.95 -15.61
CA TYR A 499 3.31 10.24 -14.73
C TYR A 499 3.74 11.31 -13.76
N LEU A 500 2.91 12.34 -13.65
CA LEU A 500 3.21 13.61 -12.99
C LEU A 500 2.13 13.92 -11.98
N TYR A 501 2.52 14.37 -10.82
CA TYR A 501 1.59 14.92 -9.84
C TYR A 501 1.96 16.35 -9.48
N ASN A 502 0.98 17.23 -9.54
CA ASN A 502 1.07 18.60 -9.03
C ASN A 502 -0.21 18.88 -8.26
N LYS A 503 -0.10 19.47 -7.08
CA LYS A 503 -1.27 19.71 -6.22
C LYS A 503 -2.32 20.62 -6.86
N SER A 504 -1.89 21.59 -7.67
CA SER A 504 -2.80 22.51 -8.35
C SER A 504 -3.46 21.88 -9.58
N GLU A 505 -2.78 20.94 -10.24
CA GLU A 505 -3.17 20.39 -11.54
C GLU A 505 -3.60 18.94 -11.51
N GLY A 506 -3.43 18.26 -10.37
CA GLY A 506 -3.75 16.86 -10.18
C GLY A 506 -2.73 15.92 -10.80
N PHE A 507 -3.14 14.65 -10.99
CA PHE A 507 -2.31 13.61 -11.57
C PHE A 507 -2.51 13.56 -13.09
N ARG A 508 -1.40 13.54 -13.82
CA ARG A 508 -1.37 13.58 -15.29
C ARG A 508 -0.47 12.49 -15.86
N ARG A 509 -0.80 12.04 -17.05
CA ARG A 509 0.04 11.17 -17.88
C ARG A 509 0.53 11.97 -19.07
N PHE A 510 1.83 12.00 -19.28
CA PHE A 510 2.50 12.57 -20.43
C PHE A 510 3.02 11.46 -21.35
N SER A 511 2.67 11.53 -22.63
CA SER A 511 3.01 10.53 -23.65
C SER A 511 3.78 11.13 -24.85
N GLY A 512 4.50 12.22 -24.64
CA GLY A 512 5.34 12.87 -25.65
C GLY A 512 4.73 14.10 -26.32
N ALA A 513 3.42 14.20 -26.47
CA ALA A 513 2.74 15.35 -27.10
C ALA A 513 1.87 16.13 -26.13
N GLU A 514 1.16 15.44 -25.27
CA GLU A 514 0.18 16.04 -24.35
C GLU A 514 0.24 15.40 -22.97
N ALA A 515 -0.06 16.19 -21.95
CA ALA A 515 -0.30 15.70 -20.61
C ALA A 515 -1.80 15.56 -20.34
N THR A 516 -2.29 14.34 -20.37
CA THR A 516 -3.69 14.03 -20.14
C THR A 516 -3.99 13.91 -18.65
N PHE A 517 -5.08 14.56 -18.21
CA PHE A 517 -5.54 14.50 -16.83
C PHE A 517 -6.13 13.12 -16.52
N GLN A 518 -5.64 12.46 -15.47
CA GLN A 518 -5.99 11.10 -15.11
C GLN A 518 -6.70 10.99 -13.75
N SER A 519 -6.66 12.04 -12.92
CA SER A 519 -7.19 11.99 -11.55
C SER A 519 -8.62 12.48 -11.40
N ALA A 520 -9.39 12.67 -12.48
CA ALA A 520 -10.76 13.20 -12.40
C ALA A 520 -11.64 12.48 -11.36
N LYS A 521 -11.46 11.16 -11.19
CA LYS A 521 -12.24 10.36 -10.25
C LYS A 521 -11.82 10.51 -8.78
N ILE A 522 -10.59 10.89 -8.52
CA ILE A 522 -10.01 10.95 -7.16
C ILE A 522 -9.42 12.31 -6.80
N ASP A 523 -9.64 13.31 -7.62
CA ASP A 523 -9.07 14.65 -7.43
C ASP A 523 -9.38 15.22 -6.03
N ASN A 524 -10.57 14.94 -5.51
CA ASN A 524 -10.97 15.34 -4.15
C ASN A 524 -10.11 14.70 -3.06
N GLU A 525 -9.68 13.45 -3.24
CA GLU A 525 -8.80 12.78 -2.29
C GLU A 525 -7.37 13.30 -2.41
N LEU A 526 -6.88 13.49 -3.63
CA LEU A 526 -5.55 14.02 -3.87
C LEU A 526 -5.38 15.46 -3.32
N ARG A 527 -6.41 16.28 -3.37
CA ARG A 527 -6.40 17.65 -2.80
C ARG A 527 -6.29 17.67 -1.28
N LYS A 528 -6.65 16.57 -0.59
CA LYS A 528 -6.50 16.45 0.87
C LYS A 528 -5.05 16.26 1.29
N ILE A 529 -4.16 15.85 0.38
CA ILE A 529 -2.74 15.67 0.66
C ILE A 529 -2.14 17.02 1.02
N PRO A 530 -1.55 17.22 2.21
CA PRO A 530 -0.90 18.47 2.57
C PRO A 530 0.27 18.77 1.63
N THR A 531 0.54 20.04 1.34
CA THR A 531 1.57 20.43 0.37
C THR A 531 2.96 19.94 0.75
N ASP A 532 3.27 20.02 2.05
CA ASP A 532 4.61 19.71 2.59
C ASP A 532 4.71 18.28 3.14
N SER A 533 3.61 17.49 3.05
CA SER A 533 3.62 16.11 3.54
C SER A 533 4.52 15.22 2.70
N PRO A 534 5.12 14.19 3.31
CA PRO A 534 5.86 13.15 2.60
C PRO A 534 5.00 12.49 1.51
N ARG A 535 5.52 12.45 0.30
CA ARG A 535 4.91 11.74 -0.82
C ARG A 535 5.96 11.42 -1.88
N PHE A 536 5.73 10.35 -2.61
CA PHE A 536 6.55 9.97 -3.76
C PHE A 536 5.79 9.04 -4.68
N MET A 537 6.25 8.93 -5.92
CA MET A 537 5.68 8.03 -6.92
C MET A 537 6.70 7.02 -7.39
N ILE A 538 6.20 5.81 -7.67
CA ILE A 538 6.97 4.77 -8.37
C ILE A 538 6.11 4.17 -9.48
N GLY A 539 6.75 3.90 -10.63
CA GLY A 539 6.15 3.15 -11.73
C GLY A 539 6.77 1.75 -11.79
N HIS A 540 5.96 0.70 -11.59
CA HIS A 540 6.42 -0.67 -11.63
C HIS A 540 5.29 -1.65 -11.91
N ALA A 541 5.57 -2.74 -12.65
CA ALA A 541 4.60 -3.82 -12.93
C ALA A 541 3.26 -3.30 -13.49
N ASN A 542 3.31 -2.37 -14.46
CA ASN A 542 2.14 -1.73 -15.07
C ASN A 542 1.23 -0.95 -14.11
N LYS A 543 1.76 -0.54 -12.98
CA LYS A 543 1.07 0.25 -11.95
C LYS A 543 1.91 1.47 -11.63
N VAL A 544 1.25 2.61 -11.46
CA VAL A 544 1.84 3.76 -10.82
C VAL A 544 1.29 3.84 -9.41
N ARG A 545 2.18 3.86 -8.42
CA ARG A 545 1.83 4.01 -7.02
C ARG A 545 2.27 5.38 -6.55
N MET A 546 1.35 6.13 -6.01
CA MET A 546 1.61 7.39 -5.33
C MET A 546 1.44 7.17 -3.84
N TYR A 547 2.55 7.07 -3.13
CA TYR A 547 2.56 7.02 -1.68
C TYR A 547 2.43 8.42 -1.11
N CYS A 548 1.60 8.60 -0.07
CA CYS A 548 1.36 9.90 0.53
C CYS A 548 0.91 9.80 1.99
N ASP A 549 1.08 10.88 2.73
CA ASP A 549 0.60 11.02 4.10
C ASP A 549 -0.76 11.73 4.11
N LEU A 550 -1.84 10.97 4.29
CA LEU A 550 -3.20 11.51 4.42
C LEU A 550 -3.59 11.77 5.88
N LYS A 551 -2.94 11.12 6.83
CA LYS A 551 -3.26 11.21 8.26
C LYS A 551 -2.38 12.19 9.03
N ASN A 552 -1.48 12.90 8.31
CA ASN A 552 -0.51 13.83 8.88
C ASN A 552 0.38 13.19 9.97
N ARG A 553 0.88 12.00 9.65
CA ARG A 553 1.78 11.23 10.53
C ARG A 553 3.27 11.60 10.37
N GLY A 554 3.60 12.39 9.34
CA GLY A 554 4.99 12.72 9.00
C GLY A 554 5.67 11.67 8.11
N TYR A 555 4.95 10.65 7.67
CA TYR A 555 5.41 9.63 6.72
C TYR A 555 4.25 9.16 5.83
N ALA A 556 4.57 8.61 4.65
CA ALA A 556 3.55 8.08 3.76
C ALA A 556 2.94 6.81 4.37
N ASP A 557 1.64 6.81 4.58
CA ASP A 557 0.86 5.71 5.15
C ASP A 557 -0.25 5.21 4.22
N HIS A 558 -0.46 5.88 3.09
CA HIS A 558 -1.42 5.54 2.05
C HIS A 558 -0.73 5.43 0.70
N ALA A 559 -1.30 4.61 -0.18
CA ALA A 559 -0.91 4.53 -1.57
C ALA A 559 -2.13 4.61 -2.50
N PHE A 560 -2.15 5.57 -3.41
CA PHE A 560 -3.05 5.56 -4.56
C PHE A 560 -2.39 4.81 -5.71
N LEU A 561 -3.11 3.81 -6.24
CA LEU A 561 -2.64 3.00 -7.35
C LEU A 561 -3.42 3.32 -8.61
N PHE A 562 -2.71 3.60 -9.67
CA PHE A 562 -3.25 3.78 -11.02
C PHE A 562 -2.81 2.62 -11.92
N MET A 563 -3.79 1.93 -12.51
CA MET A 563 -3.52 0.79 -13.39
C MET A 563 -3.30 1.28 -14.82
N THR A 564 -2.08 1.23 -15.31
CA THR A 564 -1.72 1.78 -16.63
C THR A 564 -2.28 0.99 -17.80
N ILE A 565 -2.47 -0.32 -17.65
CA ILE A 565 -3.05 -1.18 -18.69
C ILE A 565 -4.52 -0.82 -18.98
N LEU A 566 -5.23 -0.35 -17.96
CA LEU A 566 -6.64 0.01 -18.04
C LEU A 566 -6.86 1.53 -18.14
N ALA A 567 -5.88 2.26 -18.68
CA ALA A 567 -5.86 3.72 -18.68
C ALA A 567 -7.12 4.39 -19.26
N GLN A 568 -7.85 3.74 -20.16
CA GLN A 568 -9.11 4.26 -20.72
C GLN A 568 -10.22 4.40 -19.68
N SER A 569 -10.26 3.53 -18.67
CA SER A 569 -11.24 3.60 -17.59
C SER A 569 -10.75 4.38 -16.36
N SER A 570 -9.47 4.79 -16.36
CA SER A 570 -8.79 5.46 -15.25
C SER A 570 -9.06 4.76 -13.90
N PRO A 571 -8.71 3.48 -13.75
CA PRO A 571 -8.99 2.74 -12.53
C PRO A 571 -8.01 3.14 -11.44
N TRP A 572 -8.56 3.61 -10.33
CA TRP A 572 -7.82 3.97 -9.13
C TRP A 572 -8.15 3.03 -7.99
N TYR A 573 -7.17 2.73 -7.18
CA TYR A 573 -7.31 2.00 -5.93
C TYR A 573 -6.61 2.75 -4.81
N CYS A 574 -7.01 2.52 -3.58
CA CYS A 574 -6.39 3.11 -2.40
C CYS A 574 -5.96 2.00 -1.43
N ASP A 575 -4.70 2.00 -1.06
CA ASP A 575 -4.17 1.19 0.02
C ASP A 575 -3.98 2.04 1.27
N ASP A 576 -4.25 1.46 2.40
CA ASP A 576 -4.14 2.08 3.71
C ASP A 576 -3.16 1.27 4.57
N ASN A 577 -2.60 1.93 5.54
CA ASN A 577 -1.76 1.31 6.55
C ASN A 577 -0.42 0.74 6.05
N VAL A 578 0.20 1.39 5.06
CA VAL A 578 1.49 0.98 4.50
C VAL A 578 2.54 2.05 4.82
N PRO A 579 3.24 1.96 5.98
CA PRO A 579 4.23 2.95 6.40
C PRO A 579 5.51 2.85 5.58
N VAL A 580 5.70 3.76 4.63
CA VAL A 580 6.81 3.75 3.68
C VAL A 580 7.53 5.09 3.67
N CYS A 581 8.86 5.08 3.78
CA CYS A 581 9.67 6.27 3.46
C CYS A 581 10.10 6.30 2.00
N TRP A 582 10.39 5.14 1.42
CA TRP A 582 10.76 4.96 0.03
C TRP A 582 10.47 3.53 -0.45
N ALA A 583 10.22 3.36 -1.74
CA ALA A 583 10.05 2.07 -2.36
C ALA A 583 10.77 1.99 -3.71
N VAL A 584 11.20 0.80 -4.08
CA VAL A 584 11.94 0.50 -5.31
C VAL A 584 11.32 -0.71 -5.99
N GLY A 585 11.02 -0.60 -7.28
CA GLY A 585 10.63 -1.75 -8.11
C GLY A 585 11.84 -2.61 -8.46
N ASP A 586 11.69 -3.92 -8.37
CA ASP A 586 12.74 -4.86 -8.77
C ASP A 586 12.94 -4.83 -10.30
N GLN A 587 14.17 -4.64 -10.73
CA GLN A 587 14.50 -4.59 -12.15
C GLN A 587 14.27 -5.92 -12.89
N THR A 588 14.16 -7.04 -12.16
CA THR A 588 14.08 -8.38 -12.72
C THR A 588 12.76 -9.11 -12.46
N SER A 589 11.89 -8.57 -11.62
CA SER A 589 10.60 -9.16 -11.27
C SER A 589 9.54 -8.08 -11.01
N ASP A 590 8.30 -8.49 -10.83
CA ASP A 590 7.19 -7.58 -10.47
C ASP A 590 7.17 -7.19 -8.97
N THR A 591 8.25 -7.49 -8.24
CA THR A 591 8.36 -7.23 -6.81
C THR A 591 8.66 -5.77 -6.52
N ILE A 592 8.07 -5.24 -5.45
CA ILE A 592 8.38 -3.90 -4.93
C ILE A 592 8.95 -4.05 -3.53
N TYR A 593 10.17 -3.59 -3.35
CA TYR A 593 10.81 -3.48 -2.03
C TYR A 593 10.50 -2.13 -1.42
N ALA A 594 10.06 -2.12 -0.18
CA ALA A 594 9.80 -0.90 0.57
C ALA A 594 10.69 -0.79 1.81
N MET A 595 11.03 0.43 2.13
CA MET A 595 11.75 0.81 3.32
C MET A 595 10.78 1.40 4.32
N HIS A 596 10.77 0.84 5.53
CA HIS A 596 9.85 1.27 6.56
C HIS A 596 10.11 2.71 7.00
N ALA A 597 9.04 3.45 7.32
CA ALA A 597 9.14 4.88 7.62
C ALA A 597 9.87 5.21 8.93
N ASN A 598 9.69 4.39 9.96
CA ASN A 598 10.07 4.75 11.33
C ASN A 598 11.30 4.02 11.86
N TYR A 599 11.68 2.89 11.27
CA TYR A 599 12.83 2.10 11.71
C TYR A 599 13.44 1.32 10.55
N PRO A 600 14.72 0.91 10.66
CA PRO A 600 15.41 0.24 9.56
C PRO A 600 14.90 -1.19 9.33
N ALA A 601 13.81 -1.30 8.59
CA ALA A 601 13.24 -2.56 8.13
C ALA A 601 12.93 -2.50 6.63
N ILE A 602 13.14 -3.61 5.96
CA ILE A 602 12.86 -3.78 4.53
C ILE A 602 11.81 -4.86 4.37
N TYR A 603 10.85 -4.62 3.49
CA TYR A 603 9.76 -5.53 3.22
C TYR A 603 9.32 -5.49 1.76
N ILE A 604 8.61 -6.54 1.32
CA ILE A 604 7.95 -6.61 0.02
C ILE A 604 6.54 -6.08 0.16
N VAL A 605 6.13 -5.19 -0.73
CA VAL A 605 4.75 -4.71 -0.85
C VAL A 605 3.97 -5.62 -1.80
N ASP A 606 2.73 -5.96 -1.46
CA ASP A 606 1.87 -6.85 -2.25
C ASP A 606 2.51 -8.22 -2.53
N SER A 607 3.15 -8.84 -1.52
CA SER A 607 3.70 -10.19 -1.65
C SER A 607 2.59 -11.21 -2.01
N PRO A 608 2.74 -11.99 -3.08
CA PRO A 608 1.64 -12.80 -3.63
C PRO A 608 1.14 -13.91 -2.71
N GLU A 609 1.92 -14.28 -1.69
CA GLU A 609 1.60 -15.36 -0.75
C GLU A 609 1.19 -14.85 0.64
N LYS A 610 1.09 -13.53 0.83
CA LYS A 610 0.74 -12.91 2.11
C LYS A 610 -0.57 -12.15 2.01
N TYR A 611 -1.41 -12.32 3.03
CA TYR A 611 -2.69 -11.63 3.17
C TYR A 611 -2.79 -10.84 4.48
N SER A 612 -1.66 -10.64 5.12
CA SER A 612 -1.44 -9.77 6.29
C SER A 612 -0.25 -8.85 6.06
N ASP A 613 -0.23 -7.72 6.72
CA ASP A 613 0.91 -6.79 6.71
C ASP A 613 1.82 -7.13 7.90
N PHE A 614 2.92 -7.83 7.67
CA PHE A 614 3.68 -8.57 8.68
C PHE A 614 2.74 -9.57 9.38
N ASP A 615 2.36 -9.30 10.64
CA ASP A 615 1.34 -10.07 11.37
C ASP A 615 0.06 -9.25 11.62
N SER A 616 -0.05 -8.06 11.01
CA SER A 616 -1.22 -7.18 11.12
C SER A 616 -2.28 -7.52 10.08
N SER A 617 -3.54 -7.47 10.48
CA SER A 617 -4.65 -7.70 9.56
C SER A 617 -4.73 -6.60 8.49
N ILE A 618 -5.16 -6.98 7.29
CA ILE A 618 -5.52 -6.03 6.24
C ILE A 618 -7.03 -5.82 6.28
N ASP A 619 -7.44 -4.61 6.59
CA ASP A 619 -8.84 -4.21 6.55
C ASP A 619 -9.24 -3.85 5.12
N MET A 620 -9.89 -4.79 4.41
CA MET A 620 -10.52 -4.55 3.12
C MET A 620 -11.87 -3.86 3.35
N GLU A 621 -12.14 -2.76 2.67
CA GLU A 621 -13.43 -2.08 2.70
C GLU A 621 -13.86 -1.68 1.29
N TYR A 622 -15.08 -2.07 0.92
CA TYR A 622 -15.66 -1.81 -0.39
C TYR A 622 -17.11 -1.35 -0.24
N HIS A 623 -17.45 -0.21 -0.84
CA HIS A 623 -18.80 0.30 -0.94
C HIS A 623 -19.24 0.30 -2.41
N THR A 624 -20.41 -0.26 -2.69
CA THR A 624 -21.01 -0.11 -4.02
C THR A 624 -21.50 1.33 -4.22
N PRO A 625 -21.68 1.80 -5.47
CA PRO A 625 -22.42 3.04 -5.66
C PRO A 625 -23.85 2.93 -5.11
N TYR A 626 -24.46 4.07 -4.82
CA TYR A 626 -25.89 4.09 -4.52
C TYR A 626 -26.68 3.72 -5.77
N LYS A 627 -27.65 2.88 -5.60
CA LYS A 627 -28.51 2.38 -6.67
C LYS A 627 -29.95 2.73 -6.39
N SER A 628 -30.54 3.47 -7.36
CA SER A 628 -31.96 3.81 -7.39
C SER A 628 -32.71 2.79 -8.24
N PRO A 629 -33.39 1.81 -7.68
CA PRO A 629 -34.04 0.76 -8.48
C PRO A 629 -35.34 1.21 -9.15
N GLY A 630 -35.81 2.41 -8.86
CA GLY A 630 -37.02 2.98 -9.42
C GLY A 630 -36.82 4.33 -10.13
N SER A 631 -37.89 5.07 -10.39
CA SER A 631 -37.76 6.45 -10.79
C SER A 631 -37.15 7.29 -9.67
N MET A 632 -36.39 8.35 -9.97
CA MET A 632 -35.68 9.21 -9.02
C MET A 632 -36.53 9.69 -7.80
N ASN A 633 -37.86 9.67 -7.91
CA ASN A 633 -38.78 10.09 -6.87
C ASN A 633 -39.64 8.93 -6.30
N GLY A 634 -39.35 7.69 -6.71
CA GLY A 634 -40.18 6.55 -6.35
C GLY A 634 -39.60 5.74 -5.20
N TRP A 635 -40.47 5.27 -4.30
CA TRP A 635 -40.08 4.30 -3.29
C TRP A 635 -40.08 2.87 -3.85
N THR A 636 -39.06 2.10 -3.51
CA THR A 636 -38.93 0.71 -3.92
C THR A 636 -38.85 -0.18 -2.69
N MET A 637 -39.31 -1.40 -2.80
CA MET A 637 -39.19 -2.41 -1.76
C MET A 637 -37.93 -3.25 -2.03
N LEU A 638 -36.90 -3.05 -1.23
CA LEU A 638 -35.75 -3.96 -1.19
C LEU A 638 -36.15 -5.19 -0.38
N ARG A 639 -36.13 -6.36 -1.01
CA ARG A 639 -36.55 -7.61 -0.40
C ARG A 639 -35.38 -8.40 0.15
N ARG A 640 -34.31 -8.54 -0.62
CA ARG A 640 -33.08 -9.21 -0.22
C ARG A 640 -31.90 -8.73 -1.05
N THR A 641 -30.73 -8.82 -0.46
CA THR A 641 -29.44 -8.68 -1.16
C THR A 641 -28.70 -10.01 -1.08
N ILE A 642 -28.17 -10.45 -2.20
CA ILE A 642 -27.46 -11.71 -2.36
C ILE A 642 -26.01 -11.35 -2.67
N LEU A 643 -25.09 -11.88 -1.87
CA LEU A 643 -23.66 -11.80 -2.12
C LEU A 643 -23.11 -13.20 -2.32
N ARG A 644 -22.24 -13.35 -3.31
CA ARG A 644 -21.44 -14.57 -3.46
C ARG A 644 -20.01 -14.23 -3.12
N ILE A 645 -19.47 -14.90 -2.11
CA ILE A 645 -18.11 -14.76 -1.63
C ILE A 645 -17.37 -16.08 -1.77
N VAL A 646 -16.07 -16.02 -1.96
CA VAL A 646 -15.21 -17.17 -1.73
C VAL A 646 -14.92 -17.17 -0.24
N ALA A 647 -15.41 -18.18 0.42
CA ALA A 647 -15.18 -18.35 1.84
C ALA A 647 -13.95 -19.22 2.00
N SER A 648 -12.87 -18.61 2.44
CA SER A 648 -11.63 -19.29 2.80
C SER A 648 -11.18 -18.78 4.16
N GLY A 649 -10.57 -19.66 4.92
CA GLY A 649 -9.95 -19.30 6.19
C GLY A 649 -10.87 -18.75 7.26
N THR A 650 -10.29 -17.92 8.12
CA THR A 650 -10.93 -17.36 9.32
C THR A 650 -11.45 -15.93 9.13
N ASN A 651 -11.64 -15.50 7.88
CA ASN A 651 -12.03 -14.12 7.59
C ASN A 651 -13.44 -13.79 8.08
N ALA A 652 -13.57 -12.72 8.86
CA ALA A 652 -14.85 -12.20 9.28
C ALA A 652 -15.39 -11.17 8.29
N TRP A 653 -16.56 -11.43 7.73
CA TRP A 653 -17.25 -10.55 6.81
C TRP A 653 -18.29 -9.70 7.52
N PHE A 654 -18.18 -8.38 7.38
CA PHE A 654 -19.19 -7.43 7.84
C PHE A 654 -19.89 -6.83 6.62
N ILE A 655 -21.19 -7.07 6.52
CA ILE A 655 -21.99 -6.61 5.39
C ILE A 655 -23.04 -5.64 5.90
N GLY A 656 -22.98 -4.42 5.41
CA GLY A 656 -23.88 -3.33 5.75
C GLY A 656 -24.77 -2.96 4.56
N LEU A 657 -26.01 -2.62 4.84
CA LEU A 657 -26.91 -1.99 3.90
C LEU A 657 -27.21 -0.58 4.36
N ASP A 658 -26.85 0.39 3.55
CA ASP A 658 -27.19 1.79 3.76
C ASP A 658 -28.36 2.19 2.86
N PHE A 659 -29.21 3.02 3.37
CA PHE A 659 -30.41 3.49 2.70
C PHE A 659 -30.47 5.01 2.72
N ASP A 660 -30.88 5.58 1.59
CA ASP A 660 -31.21 7.00 1.49
C ASP A 660 -30.04 7.93 1.92
N HIS A 661 -28.80 7.59 1.55
CA HIS A 661 -27.59 8.39 1.81
C HIS A 661 -27.33 8.73 3.29
N ARG A 662 -27.55 7.80 4.18
CA ARG A 662 -27.25 7.99 5.61
C ARG A 662 -25.76 7.76 5.87
N ASP A 663 -25.21 8.50 6.83
CA ASP A 663 -23.80 8.36 7.23
C ASP A 663 -23.48 6.99 7.84
N LYS A 664 -24.48 6.34 8.41
CA LYS A 664 -24.34 5.01 9.03
C LYS A 664 -25.25 4.01 8.35
N PRO A 665 -24.74 2.79 8.05
CA PRO A 665 -25.57 1.73 7.51
C PRO A 665 -26.77 1.44 8.39
N ALA A 666 -27.93 1.23 7.76
CA ALA A 666 -29.14 0.93 8.47
C ALA A 666 -29.13 -0.46 9.11
N VAL A 667 -28.35 -1.37 8.52
CA VAL A 667 -28.22 -2.76 8.98
C VAL A 667 -26.78 -3.22 8.75
N TRP A 668 -26.19 -3.83 9.77
CA TRP A 668 -24.95 -4.56 9.67
C TRP A 668 -25.14 -6.01 10.08
N ARG A 669 -24.44 -6.93 9.40
CA ARG A 669 -24.38 -8.33 9.80
C ARG A 669 -22.95 -8.84 9.71
N LYS A 670 -22.53 -9.60 10.72
CA LYS A 670 -21.25 -10.30 10.76
C LYS A 670 -21.47 -11.73 10.27
N TYR A 671 -20.61 -12.15 9.34
CA TYR A 671 -20.51 -13.54 8.92
C TYR A 671 -19.07 -13.98 9.18
N VAL A 672 -18.92 -14.98 10.03
CA VAL A 672 -17.64 -15.60 10.31
C VAL A 672 -17.71 -17.01 9.79
N GLN A 673 -16.69 -17.44 9.08
CA GLN A 673 -16.57 -18.82 8.69
C GLN A 673 -15.38 -19.43 9.42
N TYR A 674 -15.69 -20.34 10.32
CA TYR A 674 -14.73 -21.33 10.79
C TYR A 674 -14.96 -22.61 10.00
N GLN A 675 -13.94 -23.41 9.76
CA GLN A 675 -14.08 -24.71 9.07
C GLN A 675 -15.22 -25.50 9.74
N GLU A 676 -16.08 -26.03 8.91
CA GLU A 676 -17.30 -26.72 9.35
C GLU A 676 -17.00 -27.89 10.30
N ASP A 677 -17.63 -27.84 11.47
CA ASP A 677 -18.05 -29.05 12.15
C ASP A 677 -19.45 -29.42 11.58
N GLU A 678 -19.57 -30.67 11.14
CA GLU A 678 -20.83 -31.24 10.64
C GLU A 678 -21.94 -31.08 11.66
N GLY A 679 -22.79 -30.09 11.51
CA GLY A 679 -24.01 -30.01 12.32
C GLY A 679 -24.60 -28.65 12.60
N VAL A 680 -23.96 -27.54 12.28
CA VAL A 680 -24.56 -26.21 12.48
C VAL A 680 -25.28 -25.79 11.21
N PRO A 681 -26.62 -25.56 11.23
CA PRO A 681 -27.31 -25.02 10.08
C PRO A 681 -26.83 -23.59 9.83
N SER A 682 -25.91 -23.39 8.89
CA SER A 682 -25.57 -22.04 8.47
C SER A 682 -26.73 -21.47 7.65
N GLU A 683 -27.10 -20.21 7.88
CA GLU A 683 -28.09 -19.49 7.03
C GLU A 683 -27.58 -19.33 5.57
N ALA A 684 -26.46 -19.91 5.22
CA ALA A 684 -25.86 -19.90 3.91
C ALA A 684 -26.15 -21.20 3.16
N ILE A 685 -26.66 -21.08 1.96
CA ILE A 685 -26.92 -22.20 1.08
C ILE A 685 -25.60 -22.52 0.37
N PHE A 686 -25.05 -23.72 0.63
CA PHE A 686 -23.92 -24.25 -0.11
C PHE A 686 -24.38 -24.75 -1.49
N ASP A 687 -23.64 -24.42 -2.53
CA ASP A 687 -23.77 -25.08 -3.81
C ASP A 687 -22.76 -26.24 -3.83
N ALA A 688 -23.26 -27.45 -3.59
CA ALA A 688 -22.47 -28.67 -3.39
C ALA A 688 -21.64 -29.13 -4.62
N ASN A 689 -21.69 -28.37 -5.72
CA ASN A 689 -21.03 -28.75 -6.98
C ASN A 689 -19.78 -27.92 -7.33
N GLU A 690 -19.31 -27.04 -6.47
CA GLU A 690 -18.09 -26.28 -6.73
C GLU A 690 -16.99 -26.68 -5.75
N GLU A 691 -15.90 -27.21 -6.29
CA GLU A 691 -14.68 -27.64 -5.57
C GLU A 691 -13.96 -26.48 -4.83
N VAL A 692 -14.38 -25.25 -5.02
CA VAL A 692 -13.89 -24.06 -4.32
C VAL A 692 -15.01 -23.54 -3.47
N GLY A 693 -14.82 -23.50 -2.16
CA GLY A 693 -15.81 -23.13 -1.14
C GLY A 693 -16.46 -21.76 -1.35
N THR A 694 -17.33 -21.62 -2.35
CA THR A 694 -18.10 -20.40 -2.55
C THR A 694 -19.34 -20.41 -1.67
N LYS A 695 -19.54 -19.31 -0.95
CA LYS A 695 -20.67 -19.11 -0.07
C LYS A 695 -21.62 -18.06 -0.61
N VAL A 696 -22.93 -18.37 -0.60
CA VAL A 696 -23.96 -17.41 -0.97
C VAL A 696 -24.59 -16.86 0.29
N ILE A 697 -24.43 -15.56 0.52
CA ILE A 697 -25.02 -14.86 1.65
C ILE A 697 -26.33 -14.19 1.19
N ASN A 698 -27.44 -14.53 1.83
CA ASN A 698 -28.74 -13.92 1.61
C ASN A 698 -29.10 -12.98 2.75
N LEU A 699 -29.08 -11.69 2.50
CA LEU A 699 -29.60 -10.69 3.43
C LEU A 699 -31.07 -10.45 3.16
N MET A 700 -31.92 -11.05 3.96
CA MET A 700 -33.37 -10.86 3.88
C MET A 700 -33.78 -9.58 4.58
N LEU A 701 -34.11 -8.55 3.81
CA LEU A 701 -34.58 -7.26 4.31
C LEU A 701 -35.85 -6.86 3.55
N ARG A 702 -36.86 -6.47 4.26
CA ARG A 702 -38.07 -5.88 3.69
C ARG A 702 -38.09 -4.40 4.02
N ALA A 703 -37.26 -3.63 3.32
CA ALA A 703 -37.14 -2.20 3.54
C ALA A 703 -37.74 -1.42 2.36
N LYS A 704 -38.43 -0.34 2.67
CA LYS A 704 -38.90 0.64 1.69
C LYS A 704 -37.80 1.68 1.56
N VAL A 705 -37.19 1.77 0.38
CA VAL A 705 -36.01 2.61 0.11
C VAL A 705 -36.19 3.41 -1.17
N ARG A 706 -35.51 4.54 -1.29
CA ARG A 706 -35.32 5.26 -2.54
C ARG A 706 -34.06 4.76 -3.21
N ASP A 707 -32.97 4.81 -2.44
CA ASP A 707 -31.63 4.41 -2.86
C ASP A 707 -31.04 3.46 -1.83
N TYR A 708 -30.17 2.58 -2.25
CA TYR A 708 -29.43 1.70 -1.36
C TYR A 708 -28.01 1.49 -1.82
N GLN A 709 -27.13 1.24 -0.86
CA GLN A 709 -25.72 0.93 -1.04
C GLN A 709 -25.38 -0.31 -0.21
N VAL A 710 -24.52 -1.16 -0.75
CA VAL A 710 -23.96 -2.29 -0.01
C VAL A 710 -22.55 -1.91 0.43
N ARG A 711 -22.27 -2.07 1.72
CA ARG A 711 -20.95 -1.84 2.31
C ARG A 711 -20.41 -3.17 2.80
N ILE A 712 -19.18 -3.46 2.44
CA ILE A 712 -18.49 -4.71 2.80
C ILE A 712 -17.20 -4.33 3.48
N LYS A 713 -16.97 -4.92 4.66
CA LYS A 713 -15.71 -4.82 5.38
C LYS A 713 -15.24 -6.22 5.78
N VAL A 714 -13.98 -6.51 5.52
CA VAL A 714 -13.36 -7.79 5.85
C VAL A 714 -11.97 -7.53 6.42
N SER A 715 -11.64 -8.21 7.50
CA SER A 715 -10.29 -8.20 8.06
C SER A 715 -9.60 -9.50 7.68
N THR A 716 -8.63 -9.44 6.77
CA THR A 716 -7.91 -10.62 6.26
C THR A 716 -6.64 -10.86 7.04
N TYR A 717 -6.24 -12.13 7.14
CA TYR A 717 -4.98 -12.52 7.76
C TYR A 717 -4.28 -13.66 6.99
N ASP A 718 -4.87 -14.86 6.95
CA ASP A 718 -4.25 -16.04 6.32
C ASP A 718 -4.67 -16.22 4.86
N ASP A 719 -5.88 -15.77 4.52
CA ASP A 719 -6.49 -15.98 3.22
C ASP A 719 -7.05 -14.69 2.62
N PRO A 720 -7.09 -14.57 1.28
CA PRO A 720 -7.69 -13.43 0.62
C PRO A 720 -9.20 -13.39 0.84
N ALA A 721 -9.74 -12.20 1.01
CA ALA A 721 -11.17 -12.00 0.93
C ALA A 721 -11.58 -11.80 -0.53
N MET A 722 -12.46 -12.64 -1.06
CA MET A 722 -12.90 -12.57 -2.46
C MET A 722 -14.41 -12.41 -2.54
N LEU A 723 -14.86 -11.40 -3.25
CA LEU A 723 -16.25 -11.15 -3.57
C LEU A 723 -16.49 -11.40 -5.06
N MET A 724 -17.36 -12.34 -5.37
CA MET A 724 -17.66 -12.69 -6.77
C MET A 724 -18.75 -11.81 -7.36
N TYR A 725 -19.83 -11.55 -6.63
CA TYR A 725 -20.88 -10.64 -7.08
C TYR A 725 -21.83 -10.19 -5.99
N ILE A 726 -22.56 -9.12 -6.29
CA ILE A 726 -23.64 -8.58 -5.47
C ILE A 726 -24.88 -8.43 -6.35
N SER A 727 -26.02 -8.89 -5.85
CA SER A 727 -27.31 -8.75 -6.52
C SER A 727 -28.41 -8.44 -5.51
N SER A 728 -29.37 -7.63 -5.88
CA SER A 728 -30.50 -7.29 -5.01
C SER A 728 -31.83 -7.52 -5.70
N GLU A 729 -32.77 -8.10 -4.96
CA GLU A 729 -34.15 -8.28 -5.39
C GLU A 729 -34.99 -7.07 -4.94
N VAL A 730 -35.46 -6.31 -5.90
CA VAL A 730 -36.22 -5.09 -5.69
C VAL A 730 -37.61 -5.17 -6.31
N GLY A 731 -38.62 -4.66 -5.62
CA GLY A 731 -39.99 -4.65 -6.10
C GLY A 731 -40.56 -3.24 -6.17
N SER A 732 -41.36 -2.94 -7.17
CA SER A 732 -42.05 -1.66 -7.23
C SER A 732 -43.09 -1.55 -6.09
N VAL A 733 -43.03 -0.44 -5.36
CA VAL A 733 -44.11 -0.07 -4.43
C VAL A 733 -45.15 0.67 -5.25
N ARG A 734 -46.32 0.07 -5.45
CA ARG A 734 -47.44 0.83 -5.98
C ARG A 734 -47.74 1.97 -5.02
N ALA A 735 -47.72 3.19 -5.53
CA ALA A 735 -48.31 4.29 -4.80
C ALA A 735 -49.78 3.91 -4.54
N LEU A 736 -50.14 3.82 -3.28
CA LEU A 736 -51.54 3.63 -2.86
C LEU A 736 -52.29 4.91 -3.17
#